data_2e72a2dd3a370417374de15f13fa51e0
#
_entry.id   2e72a2dd3a370417374de15f13fa51e0
#
_cell.length_a   1.000
_cell.length_b   1.000
_cell.length_c   1.000
_cell.angle_alpha   90.00
_cell.angle_beta   90.00
_cell.angle_gamma   90.00
#
_symmetry.space_group_name_H-M   'P 1'
#
loop_
_entity.id
_entity.type
_entity.pdbx_description
1 polymer ?
#
loop_
_entity_poly.entity_id
_entity_poly.type
_entity_poly.pdbx_seq_one_letter_code
_entity_poly.pdbx_strand_id
1 'polypeptide(L)'
;MKKLFLIRFSVVAFFCLLCVLPALAANIKIKGAVKDKLSKEPLIGATIRLLGTQAGAVTDMEGNFELNSMGILEGMYDIEIKYVGYKTEVRHKVRVENGKQVILNLELETDAQELADVVVVAKKNRENENMLLLEQQKAVIAVQSVGVRELSRKGVSDAEGAVTKVAGVSKQDGVKNVFVRGLGDRYNATTFNGFALPSEDPEYKNISLDFFGTDIIQSVGVNKAFNAGGSSDVGGATIDIVSKELIGSGHLGFGISGGLNTQTVAADFLKQDGVNFMGFANRTEPADENSWNFRNKLDPSAQHFQINRSYSISGGKRFYVGKDKNPLSFFLTAGHTTDYQYTDEIIRNTTTGGTVYKDMNGKKYAENISQLALANVDFDMQNRHHISYNLMMIHANTQSVGDYNGKNSIFSDDYENLGFTRRQQTNDNMLIVNQLMTNWGLTKSLSLDAGASYNMVKGYEPDRRINNLTKAEDGYTLLRGNSQQRYFSTLDEDDLNVKAGLVYRLKDNIEEISNVRFGYTGRFVDDNFKATEYNLTVGHVSTLPSLDDFSLDDYYNQENFASDWFKIQKNLDEYTVKKNIHSAYAEATYQFTPCWIVNLGMKYDKVDIEVDYNVNRGGSKGNNTIQKDYFLPSLNLKYNLNDKNSLRLGASKTYTLPQAKEISPYRYVGVNFNSQGNPNLKPSDHYNLDLKWDFNPTSTELISLTAFYKLIKNPISRIEVASAGGYLSYENIADKATVAGVEVEIRKNLFVRPVSNAAHGMNKLSLGLNGSYIYTNAKMPLATVTTGSQLEGAAPWIVNFDLSHNFTKGERSFVNTLVLNYVSDKIYTIGTQGYQDMMEQGVLTLDFVSQAKLNKHLSLNLKARNLLNPSYKLSRKANENGEKVILNDYKKGINISLGVSCTF
;
A
#
# COMPACT_ATOMS: atom_id res chain seq x y z
N MET A 1 -22.26 -18.71 38.44
CA MET A 1 -21.05 -18.46 37.63
C MET A 1 -19.90 -19.45 37.80
N LYS A 2 -19.64 -20.05 38.93
CA LYS A 2 -18.55 -21.04 39.13
C LYS A 2 -18.75 -22.41 38.44
N LYS A 3 -19.96 -22.88 38.21
CA LYS A 3 -20.24 -24.17 37.55
C LYS A 3 -20.11 -24.14 36.01
N LEU A 4 -20.27 -22.95 35.40
CA LEU A 4 -20.12 -22.82 33.95
C LEU A 4 -18.64 -22.70 33.49
N PHE A 5 -17.77 -22.30 34.40
CA PHE A 5 -16.33 -22.20 34.15
C PHE A 5 -15.62 -23.57 34.19
N LEU A 6 -16.08 -24.47 35.05
CA LEU A 6 -15.52 -25.83 35.13
C LEU A 6 -15.91 -26.72 33.93
N ILE A 7 -17.08 -26.54 33.34
CA ILE A 7 -17.51 -27.30 32.16
C ILE A 7 -16.75 -26.87 30.91
N ARG A 8 -16.44 -25.58 30.79
CA ARG A 8 -15.64 -25.08 29.65
C ARG A 8 -14.18 -25.48 29.70
N PHE A 9 -13.62 -25.61 30.92
CA PHE A 9 -12.25 -26.09 31.11
C PHE A 9 -12.11 -27.59 30.85
N SER A 10 -13.14 -28.40 31.21
CA SER A 10 -13.17 -29.85 30.98
C SER A 10 -13.31 -30.20 29.50
N VAL A 11 -14.01 -29.38 28.68
CA VAL A 11 -14.16 -29.63 27.25
C VAL A 11 -12.87 -29.31 26.49
N VAL A 12 -12.15 -28.29 26.90
CA VAL A 12 -10.82 -27.96 26.33
C VAL A 12 -9.77 -28.99 26.72
N ALA A 13 -9.79 -29.49 27.99
CA ALA A 13 -8.90 -30.53 28.43
C ALA A 13 -9.19 -31.90 27.77
N PHE A 14 -10.45 -32.20 27.49
CA PHE A 14 -10.86 -33.44 26.78
C PHE A 14 -10.46 -33.38 25.27
N PHE A 15 -10.49 -32.24 24.64
CA PHE A 15 -10.01 -32.09 23.26
C PHE A 15 -8.47 -32.16 23.15
N CYS A 16 -7.74 -31.72 24.18
CA CYS A 16 -6.28 -31.88 24.24
C CYS A 16 -5.84 -33.30 24.51
N LEU A 17 -6.68 -34.14 25.21
CA LEU A 17 -6.34 -35.53 25.55
C LEU A 17 -6.57 -36.51 24.39
N LEU A 18 -7.37 -36.14 23.38
CA LEU A 18 -7.62 -36.98 22.19
C LEU A 18 -6.50 -36.89 21.13
N CYS A 19 -5.49 -36.03 21.32
CA CYS A 19 -4.35 -35.90 20.40
C CYS A 19 -3.12 -36.76 20.74
N VAL A 20 -3.20 -37.63 21.77
CA VAL A 20 -2.06 -38.46 22.23
C VAL A 20 -2.40 -39.95 22.16
N LEU A 21 -2.46 -40.46 20.93
CA LEU A 21 -2.28 -41.91 20.71
C LEU A 21 -1.16 -42.08 19.65
N PRO A 22 0.05 -42.45 20.00
CA PRO A 22 1.03 -42.81 19.00
C PRO A 22 0.71 -44.22 18.49
N ALA A 23 0.23 -44.30 17.27
CA ALA A 23 0.25 -45.57 16.52
C ALA A 23 1.70 -45.93 16.22
N LEU A 24 2.21 -46.98 16.77
CA LEU A 24 3.49 -47.62 16.43
C LEU A 24 3.36 -48.27 15.05
N ALA A 25 3.57 -47.43 14.00
CA ALA A 25 3.80 -47.90 12.63
C ALA A 25 5.26 -47.63 12.27
N ALA A 26 5.94 -48.63 11.72
CA ALA A 26 7.31 -48.50 11.21
C ALA A 26 7.36 -47.31 10.19
N ASN A 27 8.02 -46.23 10.57
CA ASN A 27 8.07 -45.00 9.80
C ASN A 27 9.41 -44.89 9.06
N ILE A 28 9.37 -44.98 7.76
CA ILE A 28 10.46 -44.51 6.90
C ILE A 28 10.41 -43.00 6.85
N LYS A 29 11.53 -42.34 7.22
CA LYS A 29 11.67 -40.87 7.20
C LYS A 29 12.74 -40.47 6.23
N ILE A 30 12.34 -39.72 5.16
CA ILE A 30 13.27 -39.03 4.28
C ILE A 30 13.15 -37.55 4.58
N LYS A 31 14.25 -36.94 5.00
CA LYS A 31 14.31 -35.52 5.32
C LYS A 31 15.38 -34.82 4.50
N GLY A 32 15.29 -33.54 4.35
CA GLY A 32 16.33 -32.77 3.68
C GLY A 32 15.96 -31.33 3.45
N ALA A 33 16.79 -30.65 2.68
CA ALA A 33 16.53 -29.28 2.27
C ALA A 33 16.76 -29.13 0.75
N VAL A 34 15.96 -28.28 0.13
CA VAL A 34 16.11 -27.91 -1.28
C VAL A 34 16.47 -26.43 -1.35
N LYS A 35 17.53 -26.10 -2.07
CA LYS A 35 18.06 -24.75 -2.21
C LYS A 35 18.37 -24.41 -3.67
N ASP A 36 18.41 -23.12 -3.98
CA ASP A 36 18.94 -22.63 -5.23
C ASP A 36 20.45 -22.87 -5.30
N LYS A 37 20.93 -23.40 -6.40
CA LYS A 37 22.34 -23.76 -6.58
C LYS A 37 23.28 -22.55 -6.57
N LEU A 38 22.83 -21.39 -7.05
CA LEU A 38 23.63 -20.17 -7.16
C LEU A 38 23.47 -19.26 -5.94
N SER A 39 22.24 -18.95 -5.55
CA SER A 39 21.96 -18.03 -4.43
C SER A 39 22.02 -18.71 -3.07
N LYS A 40 21.95 -20.06 -3.03
CA LYS A 40 21.83 -20.89 -1.81
C LYS A 40 20.59 -20.56 -0.97
N GLU A 41 19.67 -19.79 -1.50
CA GLU A 41 18.41 -19.50 -0.85
C GLU A 41 17.52 -20.75 -0.79
N PRO A 42 16.75 -20.94 0.29
CA PRO A 42 15.83 -22.06 0.41
C PRO A 42 14.73 -21.96 -0.65
N LEU A 43 14.45 -23.07 -1.33
CA LEU A 43 13.36 -23.17 -2.29
C LEU A 43 12.11 -23.67 -1.57
N ILE A 44 11.21 -22.76 -1.29
CA ILE A 44 9.97 -23.00 -0.55
C ILE A 44 8.89 -23.45 -1.52
N GLY A 45 8.21 -24.56 -1.19
CA GLY A 45 7.19 -25.12 -2.08
C GLY A 45 7.75 -26.03 -3.17
N ALA A 46 9.03 -26.39 -3.12
CA ALA A 46 9.59 -27.43 -3.99
C ALA A 46 8.93 -28.77 -3.68
N THR A 47 8.53 -29.51 -4.70
CA THR A 47 7.90 -30.82 -4.59
C THR A 47 8.93 -31.92 -4.66
N ILE A 48 8.88 -32.82 -3.71
CA ILE A 48 9.69 -34.02 -3.63
C ILE A 48 8.77 -35.23 -3.79
N ARG A 49 9.04 -36.09 -4.77
CA ARG A 49 8.22 -37.24 -5.09
C ARG A 49 9.06 -38.52 -5.19
N LEU A 50 8.60 -39.55 -4.50
CA LEU A 50 9.19 -40.87 -4.58
C LEU A 50 8.58 -41.59 -5.79
N LEU A 51 9.35 -41.75 -6.86
CA LEU A 51 8.86 -42.35 -8.10
C LEU A 51 8.45 -43.81 -7.91
N GLY A 52 7.36 -44.22 -8.54
CA GLY A 52 6.76 -45.52 -8.35
C GLY A 52 5.87 -45.66 -7.13
N THR A 53 5.69 -44.58 -6.37
CA THR A 53 4.80 -44.53 -5.17
C THR A 53 3.91 -43.27 -5.22
N GLN A 54 2.99 -43.19 -4.30
CA GLN A 54 2.20 -41.97 -4.13
C GLN A 54 2.77 -41.04 -3.03
N ALA A 55 3.96 -41.35 -2.53
CA ALA A 55 4.57 -40.59 -1.47
C ALA A 55 5.27 -39.34 -2.02
N GLY A 56 4.97 -38.21 -1.42
CA GLY A 56 5.56 -36.93 -1.75
C GLY A 56 5.58 -35.98 -0.55
N ALA A 57 6.42 -34.98 -0.63
CA ALA A 57 6.52 -33.88 0.33
C ALA A 57 6.70 -32.56 -0.40
N VAL A 58 6.45 -31.47 0.30
CA VAL A 58 6.69 -30.10 -0.19
C VAL A 58 7.60 -29.41 0.82
N THR A 59 8.55 -28.62 0.34
CA THR A 59 9.46 -27.89 1.23
C THR A 59 8.75 -26.77 1.99
N ASP A 60 9.14 -26.61 3.25
CA ASP A 60 8.68 -25.55 4.16
C ASP A 60 9.34 -24.19 3.87
N MET A 61 9.13 -23.20 4.74
CA MET A 61 9.66 -21.84 4.59
C MET A 61 11.19 -21.75 4.63
N GLU A 62 11.84 -22.76 5.19
CA GLU A 62 13.29 -22.92 5.24
C GLU A 62 13.84 -23.81 4.10
N GLY A 63 12.97 -24.24 3.20
CA GLY A 63 13.29 -25.16 2.14
C GLY A 63 13.47 -26.60 2.60
N ASN A 64 13.14 -26.93 3.86
CA ASN A 64 13.24 -28.27 4.38
C ASN A 64 12.00 -29.11 4.01
N PHE A 65 12.19 -30.40 3.84
CA PHE A 65 11.08 -31.32 3.65
C PHE A 65 11.22 -32.55 4.56
N GLU A 66 10.09 -33.11 4.91
CA GLU A 66 9.98 -34.38 5.60
C GLU A 66 8.93 -35.23 4.87
N LEU A 67 9.41 -36.31 4.27
CA LEU A 67 8.56 -37.30 3.64
C LEU A 67 8.36 -38.45 4.63
N ASN A 68 7.18 -38.46 5.26
CA ASN A 68 6.73 -39.52 6.14
C ASN A 68 5.73 -40.38 5.38
N SER A 69 6.01 -41.62 5.15
CA SER A 69 5.08 -42.50 4.46
C SER A 69 4.85 -43.79 5.19
N MET A 70 3.59 -44.02 5.51
CA MET A 70 3.09 -45.33 5.91
C MET A 70 2.94 -46.22 4.64
N GLY A 71 3.58 -47.38 4.62
CA GLY A 71 3.39 -48.36 3.57
C GLY A 71 4.43 -48.37 2.43
N ILE A 72 5.53 -47.62 2.57
CA ILE A 72 6.71 -47.80 1.70
C ILE A 72 7.50 -49.01 2.22
N LEU A 73 7.82 -49.92 1.30
CA LEU A 73 8.69 -51.07 1.59
C LEU A 73 10.17 -50.65 1.53
N GLU A 74 11.02 -51.38 2.24
CA GLU A 74 12.48 -51.20 2.06
C GLU A 74 12.87 -51.45 0.62
N GLY A 75 13.73 -50.55 0.08
CA GLY A 75 14.13 -50.70 -1.31
C GLY A 75 14.96 -49.54 -1.83
N MET A 76 15.25 -49.60 -3.12
CA MET A 76 15.90 -48.53 -3.88
C MET A 76 14.83 -47.76 -4.64
N TYR A 77 14.80 -46.45 -4.43
CA TYR A 77 13.84 -45.57 -5.08
C TYR A 77 14.52 -44.42 -5.79
N ASP A 78 13.89 -43.95 -6.85
CA ASP A 78 14.25 -42.70 -7.48
C ASP A 78 13.40 -41.59 -6.88
N ILE A 79 14.04 -40.48 -6.51
CA ILE A 79 13.38 -39.31 -5.93
C ILE A 79 13.47 -38.18 -6.95
N GLU A 80 12.30 -37.74 -7.37
CA GLU A 80 12.14 -36.59 -8.26
C GLU A 80 11.89 -35.32 -7.44
N ILE A 81 12.62 -34.25 -7.74
CA ILE A 81 12.48 -32.94 -7.14
C ILE A 81 12.12 -31.93 -8.23
N LYS A 82 10.99 -31.25 -8.06
CA LYS A 82 10.51 -30.24 -8.98
C LYS A 82 10.26 -28.92 -8.25
N TYR A 83 10.70 -27.84 -8.87
CA TYR A 83 10.37 -26.50 -8.44
C TYR A 83 10.22 -25.61 -9.67
N VAL A 84 9.18 -24.75 -9.66
CA VAL A 84 8.86 -23.89 -10.81
C VAL A 84 10.03 -22.96 -11.13
N GLY A 85 10.51 -23.01 -12.39
CA GLY A 85 11.69 -22.27 -12.84
C GLY A 85 13.04 -22.90 -12.57
N TYR A 86 13.05 -24.18 -12.19
CA TYR A 86 14.27 -24.93 -11.94
C TYR A 86 14.27 -26.25 -12.71
N LYS A 87 15.47 -26.72 -13.13
CA LYS A 87 15.60 -28.02 -13.73
C LYS A 87 15.13 -29.10 -12.78
N THR A 88 14.30 -30.01 -13.28
CA THR A 88 13.90 -31.19 -12.52
C THR A 88 15.13 -32.01 -12.18
N GLU A 89 15.36 -32.28 -10.90
CA GLU A 89 16.46 -33.14 -10.43
C GLU A 89 15.89 -34.49 -10.05
N VAL A 90 16.53 -35.57 -10.51
CA VAL A 90 16.18 -36.94 -10.12
C VAL A 90 17.37 -37.59 -9.44
N ARG A 91 17.22 -37.95 -8.17
CA ARG A 91 18.19 -38.73 -7.40
C ARG A 91 17.86 -40.19 -7.56
N HIS A 92 18.69 -40.89 -8.31
CA HIS A 92 18.52 -42.31 -8.59
C HIS A 92 19.01 -43.20 -7.44
N LYS A 93 18.33 -44.34 -7.25
CA LYS A 93 18.74 -45.42 -6.36
C LYS A 93 19.00 -45.00 -4.93
N VAL A 94 18.14 -44.16 -4.36
CA VAL A 94 18.17 -43.79 -2.94
C VAL A 94 17.70 -44.99 -2.14
N ARG A 95 18.56 -45.50 -1.26
CA ARG A 95 18.26 -46.67 -0.42
C ARG A 95 17.46 -46.24 0.78
N VAL A 96 16.30 -46.82 0.94
CA VAL A 96 15.37 -46.56 2.02
C VAL A 96 15.24 -47.80 2.89
N GLU A 97 15.57 -47.71 4.18
CA GLU A 97 15.56 -48.81 5.13
C GLU A 97 14.63 -48.52 6.28
N ASN A 98 13.96 -49.52 6.79
CA ASN A 98 13.01 -49.40 7.90
C ASN A 98 13.70 -48.91 9.19
N GLY A 99 13.17 -47.90 9.84
CA GLY A 99 13.75 -47.34 11.05
C GLY A 99 14.97 -46.43 10.87
N LYS A 100 15.48 -46.26 9.64
CA LYS A 100 16.57 -45.31 9.35
C LYS A 100 16.06 -44.04 8.69
N GLN A 101 16.65 -42.90 9.07
CA GLN A 101 16.39 -41.60 8.44
C GLN A 101 17.37 -41.40 7.30
N VAL A 102 16.84 -41.09 6.11
CA VAL A 102 17.64 -40.67 4.94
C VAL A 102 17.63 -39.13 4.91
N ILE A 103 18.81 -38.51 4.85
CA ILE A 103 18.96 -37.06 4.74
C ILE A 103 19.42 -36.71 3.32
N LEU A 104 18.61 -35.90 2.59
CA LEU A 104 18.88 -35.46 1.21
C LEU A 104 18.90 -33.94 1.17
N ASN A 105 20.10 -33.37 1.02
CA ASN A 105 20.22 -31.93 0.77
C ASN A 105 20.47 -31.72 -0.72
N LEU A 106 19.59 -30.95 -1.34
CA LEU A 106 19.52 -30.85 -2.79
C LEU A 106 19.68 -29.39 -3.22
N GLU A 107 20.36 -29.20 -4.34
CA GLU A 107 20.55 -27.89 -4.93
C GLU A 107 20.02 -27.92 -6.36
N LEU A 108 18.98 -27.14 -6.62
CA LEU A 108 18.41 -27.05 -7.96
C LEU A 108 19.04 -25.91 -8.76
N GLU A 109 19.28 -26.17 -10.02
CA GLU A 109 19.73 -25.19 -11.00
C GLU A 109 18.52 -24.55 -11.69
N THR A 110 18.51 -23.23 -11.79
CA THR A 110 17.45 -22.51 -12.50
C THR A 110 17.40 -22.95 -13.97
N ASP A 111 16.20 -23.21 -14.46
CA ASP A 111 15.93 -23.51 -15.86
C ASP A 111 15.12 -22.38 -16.49
N ALA A 112 15.71 -21.71 -17.46
CA ALA A 112 15.03 -20.71 -18.25
C ALA A 112 13.99 -21.32 -19.22
N GLN A 113 14.06 -22.61 -19.53
CA GLN A 113 13.18 -23.29 -20.49
C GLN A 113 12.02 -24.06 -19.85
N GLU A 114 12.14 -24.56 -18.61
CA GLU A 114 11.20 -25.53 -18.02
C GLU A 114 9.94 -24.92 -17.35
N LEU A 115 9.60 -23.65 -17.55
CA LEU A 115 8.33 -23.10 -16.98
C LEU A 115 7.06 -23.57 -17.71
N ALA A 116 7.20 -24.36 -18.74
CA ALA A 116 6.09 -24.80 -19.57
C ALA A 116 5.46 -26.14 -19.15
N ASP A 117 6.15 -26.99 -18.41
CA ASP A 117 5.77 -28.42 -18.29
C ASP A 117 5.22 -28.87 -16.94
N VAL A 118 4.94 -28.01 -16.02
CA VAL A 118 4.37 -28.41 -14.73
C VAL A 118 2.91 -27.94 -14.59
N VAL A 119 2.01 -28.75 -15.11
CA VAL A 119 0.66 -28.91 -14.56
C VAL A 119 0.78 -29.71 -13.24
N VAL A 120 1.58 -29.25 -12.33
CA VAL A 120 1.54 -29.57 -10.91
C VAL A 120 1.35 -28.26 -10.22
N VAL A 121 0.27 -28.12 -9.51
CA VAL A 121 -0.07 -26.98 -8.68
C VAL A 121 0.94 -26.85 -7.54
N ALA A 122 2.18 -26.57 -7.86
CA ALA A 122 3.10 -25.96 -6.92
C ALA A 122 2.79 -24.47 -6.94
N LYS A 123 2.13 -23.97 -5.91
CA LYS A 123 1.86 -22.54 -5.77
C LYS A 123 3.18 -21.77 -5.90
N LYS A 124 3.21 -20.78 -6.78
CA LYS A 124 4.37 -19.93 -6.99
C LYS A 124 4.63 -19.10 -5.73
N ASN A 125 5.79 -19.29 -5.11
CA ASN A 125 6.16 -18.50 -3.96
C ASN A 125 6.68 -17.12 -4.37
N ARG A 126 5.76 -16.15 -4.48
CA ARG A 126 6.07 -14.75 -4.81
C ARG A 126 6.66 -13.94 -3.65
N GLU A 127 6.88 -14.54 -2.50
CA GLU A 127 7.68 -13.92 -1.43
C GLU A 127 9.16 -13.85 -1.81
N ASN A 128 9.62 -14.77 -2.68
CA ASN A 128 11.00 -14.91 -3.08
C ASN A 128 11.34 -13.98 -4.25
N GLU A 129 12.40 -13.18 -4.08
CA GLU A 129 12.91 -12.24 -5.07
C GLU A 129 13.30 -12.93 -6.40
N ASN A 130 13.93 -14.10 -6.34
CA ASN A 130 14.36 -14.84 -7.54
C ASN A 130 13.16 -15.29 -8.38
N MET A 131 12.07 -15.70 -7.72
CA MET A 131 10.85 -16.10 -8.43
C MET A 131 10.20 -14.94 -9.15
N LEU A 132 10.16 -13.78 -8.52
CA LEU A 132 9.62 -12.56 -9.13
C LEU A 132 10.49 -12.07 -10.29
N LEU A 133 11.83 -12.18 -10.18
CA LEU A 133 12.73 -11.87 -11.29
C LEU A 133 12.53 -12.81 -12.48
N LEU A 134 12.31 -14.10 -12.23
CA LEU A 134 11.97 -15.07 -13.29
C LEU A 134 10.62 -14.76 -13.94
N GLU A 135 9.60 -14.42 -13.14
CA GLU A 135 8.30 -13.98 -13.67
C GLU A 135 8.47 -12.71 -14.53
N GLN A 136 9.25 -11.73 -14.07
CA GLN A 136 9.56 -10.52 -14.81
C GLN A 136 10.32 -10.83 -16.12
N GLN A 137 11.32 -11.72 -16.07
CA GLN A 137 12.08 -12.14 -17.26
C GLN A 137 11.18 -12.80 -18.31
N LYS A 138 10.21 -13.62 -17.89
CA LYS A 138 9.30 -14.34 -18.78
C LYS A 138 8.11 -13.50 -19.25
N ALA A 139 7.70 -12.51 -18.49
CA ALA A 139 6.57 -11.63 -18.85
C ALA A 139 6.79 -10.99 -20.23
N VAL A 140 5.71 -10.95 -21.02
CA VAL A 140 5.69 -10.19 -22.29
C VAL A 140 5.55 -8.70 -21.99
N ILE A 141 4.73 -8.36 -21.00
CA ILE A 141 4.48 -7.01 -20.54
C ILE A 141 5.55 -6.60 -19.55
N ALA A 142 5.96 -5.33 -19.59
CA ALA A 142 6.92 -4.77 -18.64
C ALA A 142 6.28 -4.63 -17.23
N VAL A 143 6.44 -5.63 -16.37
CA VAL A 143 6.01 -5.64 -14.98
C VAL A 143 7.21 -5.55 -14.05
N GLN A 144 7.01 -4.99 -12.85
CA GLN A 144 8.00 -4.95 -11.79
C GLN A 144 7.33 -5.32 -10.48
N SER A 145 7.87 -6.29 -9.74
CA SER A 145 7.27 -6.77 -8.49
C SER A 145 8.32 -6.86 -7.40
N VAL A 146 7.89 -6.59 -6.16
CA VAL A 146 8.73 -6.67 -4.96
C VAL A 146 8.09 -7.64 -3.98
N GLY A 147 8.82 -8.67 -3.58
CA GLY A 147 8.35 -9.70 -2.64
C GLY A 147 8.58 -9.29 -1.18
N VAL A 148 7.77 -9.85 -0.28
CA VAL A 148 7.83 -9.50 1.15
C VAL A 148 9.21 -9.75 1.78
N ARG A 149 9.99 -10.71 1.30
CA ARG A 149 11.36 -10.95 1.79
C ARG A 149 12.31 -9.82 1.46
N GLU A 150 12.24 -9.29 0.23
CA GLU A 150 12.99 -8.10 -0.16
C GLU A 150 12.57 -6.89 0.68
N LEU A 151 11.25 -6.73 0.91
CA LEU A 151 10.69 -5.65 1.74
C LEU A 151 11.22 -5.71 3.18
N SER A 152 11.15 -6.90 3.78
CA SER A 152 11.66 -7.10 5.14
C SER A 152 13.15 -6.78 5.23
N ARG A 153 13.97 -7.22 4.27
CA ARG A 153 15.41 -6.94 4.18
C ARG A 153 15.70 -5.43 4.07
N LYS A 154 14.86 -4.68 3.36
CA LYS A 154 14.95 -3.21 3.21
C LYS A 154 14.27 -2.43 4.34
N GLY A 155 13.77 -3.10 5.38
CA GLY A 155 13.11 -2.49 6.54
C GLY A 155 11.71 -1.96 6.28
N VAL A 156 11.13 -2.27 5.15
CA VAL A 156 9.79 -1.86 4.75
C VAL A 156 8.74 -2.65 5.54
N SER A 157 7.68 -1.97 5.99
CA SER A 157 6.62 -2.54 6.82
C SER A 157 5.24 -2.61 6.15
N ASP A 158 5.07 -1.95 4.99
CA ASP A 158 3.78 -1.77 4.33
C ASP A 158 3.92 -1.67 2.80
N ALA A 159 2.78 -1.63 2.10
CA ALA A 159 2.76 -1.53 0.63
C ALA A 159 3.25 -0.17 0.12
N GLU A 160 3.03 0.93 0.85
CA GLU A 160 3.52 2.26 0.45
C GLU A 160 5.04 2.27 0.37
N GLY A 161 5.69 1.81 1.43
CA GLY A 161 7.14 1.66 1.45
C GLY A 161 7.65 0.69 0.37
N ALA A 162 6.89 -0.37 0.05
CA ALA A 162 7.22 -1.31 -1.01
C ALA A 162 7.28 -0.63 -2.38
N VAL A 163 6.25 0.10 -2.73
CA VAL A 163 6.11 0.75 -4.05
C VAL A 163 7.17 1.84 -4.24
N THR A 164 7.55 2.57 -3.17
CA THR A 164 8.59 3.60 -3.23
C THR A 164 9.99 3.04 -3.51
N LYS A 165 10.21 1.71 -3.41
CA LYS A 165 11.49 1.06 -3.79
C LYS A 165 11.53 0.67 -5.27
N VAL A 166 10.46 0.91 -6.02
CA VAL A 166 10.37 0.67 -7.46
C VAL A 166 10.85 1.91 -8.21
N ALA A 167 11.56 1.73 -9.33
CA ALA A 167 12.05 2.85 -10.15
C ALA A 167 10.90 3.76 -10.60
N GLY A 168 11.11 5.08 -10.63
CA GLY A 168 10.10 6.05 -11.07
C GLY A 168 8.93 6.27 -10.13
N VAL A 169 9.01 5.79 -8.88
CA VAL A 169 7.98 5.99 -7.86
C VAL A 169 8.50 6.90 -6.76
N SER A 170 7.73 7.92 -6.42
CA SER A 170 7.99 8.84 -5.33
C SER A 170 6.76 9.01 -4.44
N LYS A 171 6.98 9.49 -3.22
CA LYS A 171 5.96 9.91 -2.28
C LYS A 171 5.97 11.42 -2.17
N GLN A 172 4.82 12.02 -1.96
CA GLN A 172 4.66 13.41 -1.54
C GLN A 172 4.30 13.43 -0.06
N ASP A 173 4.97 14.27 0.72
CA ASP A 173 4.70 14.30 2.14
C ASP A 173 3.34 14.94 2.45
N GLY A 174 2.63 14.36 3.43
CA GLY A 174 1.25 14.74 3.75
C GLY A 174 0.18 14.24 2.76
N VAL A 175 0.57 13.54 1.68
CA VAL A 175 -0.32 12.85 0.75
C VAL A 175 -0.24 11.35 1.00
N LYS A 176 -1.39 10.70 1.11
CA LYS A 176 -1.46 9.28 1.51
C LYS A 176 -1.05 8.27 0.42
N ASN A 177 -0.79 8.72 -0.81
CA ASN A 177 -0.53 7.87 -1.96
C ASN A 177 0.75 8.26 -2.70
N VAL A 178 1.13 7.44 -3.68
CA VAL A 178 2.38 7.56 -4.41
C VAL A 178 2.19 8.21 -5.78
N PHE A 179 3.28 8.80 -6.29
CA PHE A 179 3.40 9.31 -7.65
C PHE A 179 4.21 8.32 -8.47
N VAL A 180 3.67 7.86 -9.59
CA VAL A 180 4.36 6.97 -10.52
C VAL A 180 4.69 7.75 -11.79
N ARG A 181 5.98 7.85 -12.13
CA ARG A 181 6.45 8.66 -13.26
C ARG A 181 5.95 10.11 -13.22
N GLY A 182 5.84 10.68 -12.02
CA GLY A 182 5.34 12.03 -11.80
C GLY A 182 3.81 12.19 -11.87
N LEU A 183 3.07 11.09 -12.00
CA LEU A 183 1.61 11.07 -12.01
C LEU A 183 1.07 10.61 -10.66
N GLY A 184 0.27 11.46 -10.02
CA GLY A 184 -0.24 11.26 -8.65
C GLY A 184 -1.37 10.24 -8.57
N ASP A 185 -2.01 10.21 -7.40
CA ASP A 185 -3.00 9.21 -7.01
C ASP A 185 -4.11 8.99 -8.06
N ARG A 186 -4.72 10.06 -8.59
CA ARG A 186 -5.82 9.95 -9.58
C ARG A 186 -5.44 9.19 -10.83
N TYR A 187 -4.15 9.17 -11.18
CA TYR A 187 -3.62 8.49 -12.36
C TYR A 187 -3.18 7.05 -12.10
N ASN A 188 -3.22 6.61 -10.86
CA ASN A 188 -2.87 5.24 -10.46
C ASN A 188 -4.11 4.42 -10.16
N ALA A 189 -3.97 3.11 -10.14
CA ALA A 189 -5.01 2.19 -9.70
C ALA A 189 -4.42 1.20 -8.69
N THR A 190 -5.09 1.00 -7.56
CA THR A 190 -4.71 0.01 -6.55
C THR A 190 -5.64 -1.19 -6.64
N THR A 191 -5.06 -2.38 -6.70
CA THR A 191 -5.79 -3.64 -6.72
C THR A 191 -5.30 -4.58 -5.61
N PHE A 192 -6.19 -5.46 -5.17
CA PHE A 192 -5.87 -6.56 -4.27
C PHE A 192 -6.23 -7.87 -4.97
N ASN A 193 -5.22 -8.71 -5.26
CA ASN A 193 -5.36 -9.91 -6.06
C ASN A 193 -6.01 -9.65 -7.44
N GLY A 194 -5.71 -8.49 -8.05
CA GLY A 194 -6.22 -8.08 -9.35
C GLY A 194 -7.66 -7.54 -9.37
N PHE A 195 -8.28 -7.26 -8.21
CA PHE A 195 -9.55 -6.54 -8.09
C PHE A 195 -9.32 -5.14 -7.55
N ALA A 196 -10.02 -4.15 -8.09
CA ALA A 196 -9.94 -2.77 -7.62
C ALA A 196 -10.38 -2.66 -6.15
N LEU A 197 -9.76 -1.74 -5.41
CA LEU A 197 -10.14 -1.39 -4.06
C LEU A 197 -10.77 0.01 -4.01
N PRO A 198 -11.77 0.22 -3.14
CA PRO A 198 -12.32 1.53 -2.83
C PRO A 198 -11.36 2.36 -1.98
N SER A 199 -11.58 3.67 -1.86
CA SER A 199 -10.79 4.56 -1.00
C SER A 199 -11.52 4.88 0.30
N GLU A 200 -10.79 4.93 1.39
CA GLU A 200 -11.30 5.33 2.70
C GLU A 200 -11.41 6.85 2.90
N ASP A 201 -10.84 7.60 1.98
CA ASP A 201 -10.76 9.06 2.05
C ASP A 201 -11.30 9.66 0.75
N PRO A 202 -12.35 10.46 0.77
CA PRO A 202 -12.96 11.02 -0.42
C PRO A 202 -12.01 11.92 -1.24
N GLU A 203 -10.87 12.33 -0.66
CA GLU A 203 -9.85 13.15 -1.33
C GLU A 203 -8.97 12.34 -2.29
N TYR A 204 -8.94 11.01 -2.15
CA TYR A 204 -8.07 10.13 -2.93
C TYR A 204 -8.88 9.09 -3.71
N LYS A 205 -8.35 8.70 -4.87
CA LYS A 205 -8.92 7.63 -5.71
C LYS A 205 -8.62 6.26 -5.13
N ASN A 206 -7.43 6.10 -4.60
CA ASN A 206 -6.94 4.83 -4.12
C ASN A 206 -6.86 4.81 -2.60
N ILE A 207 -7.10 3.65 -2.04
CA ILE A 207 -6.90 3.42 -0.61
C ILE A 207 -5.45 3.70 -0.21
N SER A 208 -5.25 4.16 1.01
CA SER A 208 -3.92 4.38 1.59
C SER A 208 -3.10 3.09 1.59
N LEU A 209 -1.96 3.11 0.90
CA LEU A 209 -1.10 1.93 0.75
C LEU A 209 -0.41 1.52 2.06
N ASP A 210 -0.27 2.44 3.02
CA ASP A 210 0.25 2.17 4.37
C ASP A 210 -0.66 1.28 5.22
N PHE A 211 -1.95 1.15 4.86
CA PHE A 211 -2.86 0.22 5.52
C PHE A 211 -2.48 -1.26 5.32
N PHE A 212 -1.79 -1.58 4.23
CA PHE A 212 -1.40 -2.94 3.90
C PHE A 212 -0.04 -3.27 4.51
N GLY A 213 -0.04 -3.77 5.73
CA GLY A 213 1.16 -4.25 6.40
C GLY A 213 1.75 -5.50 5.74
N THR A 214 3.08 -5.69 5.85
CA THR A 214 3.77 -6.86 5.28
C THR A 214 3.31 -8.20 5.86
N ASP A 215 2.52 -8.19 6.91
CA ASP A 215 1.94 -9.41 7.51
C ASP A 215 0.88 -10.07 6.61
N ILE A 216 0.21 -9.30 5.75
CA ILE A 216 -0.81 -9.80 4.81
C ILE A 216 -0.32 -9.84 3.35
N ILE A 217 0.83 -9.25 3.04
CA ILE A 217 1.37 -9.12 1.68
C ILE A 217 2.30 -10.28 1.35
N GLN A 218 2.09 -10.94 0.22
CA GLN A 218 3.06 -11.85 -0.41
C GLN A 218 4.03 -11.07 -1.32
N SER A 219 3.47 -10.21 -2.19
CA SER A 219 4.23 -9.33 -3.08
C SER A 219 3.41 -8.11 -3.48
N VAL A 220 4.09 -7.05 -3.93
CA VAL A 220 3.47 -5.87 -4.53
C VAL A 220 3.97 -5.74 -5.96
N GLY A 221 3.06 -5.79 -6.92
CA GLY A 221 3.33 -5.56 -8.34
C GLY A 221 3.07 -4.11 -8.73
N VAL A 222 3.99 -3.50 -9.48
CA VAL A 222 3.81 -2.16 -10.07
C VAL A 222 3.83 -2.31 -11.59
N ASN A 223 2.66 -2.30 -12.18
CA ASN A 223 2.48 -2.46 -13.60
C ASN A 223 2.31 -1.10 -14.28
N LYS A 224 3.33 -0.66 -15.00
CA LYS A 224 3.37 0.63 -15.71
C LYS A 224 2.95 0.52 -17.18
N ALA A 225 2.77 -0.70 -17.67
CA ALA A 225 2.30 -1.00 -19.01
C ALA A 225 0.89 -1.59 -18.95
N PHE A 226 0.06 -1.26 -19.92
CA PHE A 226 -1.34 -1.71 -19.97
C PHE A 226 -1.49 -2.94 -20.85
N ASN A 227 -2.38 -3.84 -20.42
CA ASN A 227 -2.93 -4.92 -21.23
C ASN A 227 -4.46 -4.94 -21.10
N ALA A 228 -5.14 -5.56 -22.06
CA ALA A 228 -6.60 -5.49 -22.13
C ALA A 228 -7.32 -6.12 -20.93
N GLY A 229 -6.72 -7.12 -20.26
CA GLY A 229 -7.26 -7.72 -19.04
C GLY A 229 -7.05 -6.88 -17.76
N GLY A 230 -6.28 -5.81 -17.82
CA GLY A 230 -5.93 -4.96 -16.67
C GLY A 230 -6.89 -3.79 -16.43
N SER A 231 -6.59 -2.98 -15.41
CA SER A 231 -7.32 -1.74 -15.14
C SER A 231 -7.10 -0.71 -16.24
N SER A 232 -8.16 -0.07 -16.69
CA SER A 232 -8.15 0.92 -17.78
C SER A 232 -8.13 2.36 -17.27
N ASP A 233 -8.72 2.62 -16.10
CA ASP A 233 -8.71 3.91 -15.41
C ASP A 233 -7.34 4.12 -14.75
N VAL A 234 -6.31 4.29 -15.60
CA VAL A 234 -4.90 4.39 -15.18
C VAL A 234 -4.07 5.16 -16.20
N GLY A 235 -3.30 6.13 -15.72
CA GLY A 235 -2.31 6.88 -16.49
C GLY A 235 -0.88 6.65 -16.01
N GLY A 236 -0.70 6.37 -14.74
CA GLY A 236 0.59 6.07 -14.09
C GLY A 236 0.91 4.59 -14.07
N ALA A 237 0.42 3.87 -13.06
CA ALA A 237 0.56 2.43 -12.91
C ALA A 237 -0.62 1.78 -12.19
N THR A 238 -0.80 0.47 -12.43
CA THR A 238 -1.59 -0.38 -11.54
C THR A 238 -0.68 -0.98 -10.48
N ILE A 239 -1.03 -0.75 -9.21
CA ILE A 239 -0.35 -1.30 -8.04
C ILE A 239 -1.18 -2.47 -7.56
N ASP A 240 -0.68 -3.70 -7.75
CA ASP A 240 -1.38 -4.91 -7.34
C ASP A 240 -0.76 -5.50 -6.08
N ILE A 241 -1.54 -5.55 -5.02
CA ILE A 241 -1.16 -6.14 -3.74
C ILE A 241 -1.62 -7.59 -3.76
N VAL A 242 -0.67 -8.52 -3.73
CA VAL A 242 -0.95 -9.95 -3.69
C VAL A 242 -0.95 -10.42 -2.24
N SER A 243 -2.03 -11.06 -1.83
CA SER A 243 -2.21 -11.55 -0.46
C SER A 243 -1.30 -12.74 -0.13
N LYS A 244 -0.92 -12.87 1.14
CA LYS A 244 -0.30 -14.09 1.65
C LYS A 244 -1.26 -15.28 1.57
N GLU A 245 -0.68 -16.43 1.35
CA GLU A 245 -1.33 -17.73 1.37
C GLU A 245 -0.43 -18.76 2.04
N LEU A 246 -0.97 -19.94 2.39
CA LEU A 246 -0.16 -21.01 2.97
C LEU A 246 0.83 -21.56 1.95
N ILE A 247 2.11 -21.47 2.28
CA ILE A 247 3.20 -22.13 1.58
C ILE A 247 3.65 -23.34 2.41
N GLY A 248 3.73 -24.51 1.78
CA GLY A 248 4.10 -25.75 2.47
C GLY A 248 2.91 -26.48 3.10
N SER A 249 3.17 -27.30 4.10
CA SER A 249 2.18 -28.20 4.75
C SER A 249 1.54 -27.60 6.00
N GLY A 250 2.22 -26.68 6.66
CA GLY A 250 1.74 -26.00 7.86
C GLY A 250 2.70 -24.93 8.32
N HIS A 251 2.17 -23.98 9.08
CA HIS A 251 2.91 -22.83 9.59
C HIS A 251 2.24 -22.32 10.87
N LEU A 252 3.02 -21.88 11.83
CA LEU A 252 2.57 -21.11 12.99
C LEU A 252 3.65 -20.09 13.34
N GLY A 253 3.29 -18.81 13.37
CA GLY A 253 4.20 -17.70 13.58
C GLY A 253 3.67 -16.71 14.61
N PHE A 254 4.57 -16.13 15.40
CA PHE A 254 4.31 -15.06 16.36
C PHE A 254 5.37 -13.99 16.19
N GLY A 255 4.96 -12.73 16.21
CA GLY A 255 5.84 -11.59 16.16
C GLY A 255 5.50 -10.55 17.23
N ILE A 256 6.53 -9.96 17.80
CA ILE A 256 6.41 -8.78 18.67
C ILE A 256 7.53 -7.81 18.35
N SER A 257 7.22 -6.52 18.29
CA SER A 257 8.23 -5.48 18.18
C SER A 257 7.92 -4.27 19.03
N GLY A 258 8.97 -3.59 19.48
CA GLY A 258 8.92 -2.29 20.16
C GLY A 258 9.86 -1.32 19.51
N GLY A 259 9.52 -0.02 19.53
CA GLY A 259 10.32 1.02 18.91
C GLY A 259 10.19 2.38 19.58
N LEU A 260 11.18 3.23 19.33
CA LEU A 260 11.27 4.59 19.83
C LEU A 260 11.44 5.55 18.66
N ASN A 261 10.76 6.69 18.74
CA ASN A 261 11.11 7.86 17.92
C ASN A 261 11.81 8.91 18.79
N THR A 262 12.94 9.40 18.34
CA THR A 262 13.81 10.30 19.14
C THR A 262 13.15 11.61 19.54
N GLN A 263 12.20 12.12 18.75
CA GLN A 263 11.45 13.33 19.09
C GLN A 263 10.27 13.01 19.99
N THR A 264 9.56 11.93 19.71
CA THR A 264 8.35 11.54 20.44
C THR A 264 8.64 11.16 21.89
N VAL A 265 9.74 10.43 22.14
CA VAL A 265 10.07 9.96 23.49
C VAL A 265 10.49 11.08 24.43
N ALA A 266 10.93 12.21 23.87
CA ALA A 266 11.34 13.39 24.62
C ALA A 266 10.20 14.41 24.83
N ALA A 267 9.04 14.22 24.21
CA ALA A 267 7.92 15.14 24.26
C ALA A 267 6.93 14.76 25.37
N ASP A 268 6.31 15.78 25.99
CA ASP A 268 5.08 15.62 26.76
C ASP A 268 3.94 15.44 25.75
N PHE A 269 3.60 14.21 25.49
CA PHE A 269 2.71 13.83 24.40
C PHE A 269 1.24 14.12 24.74
N LEU A 270 0.57 14.92 23.91
CA LEU A 270 -0.85 15.20 24.07
C LEU A 270 -1.68 14.15 23.31
N LYS A 271 -2.67 13.60 24.02
CA LYS A 271 -3.65 12.66 23.47
C LYS A 271 -5.05 13.23 23.61
N GLN A 272 -5.81 13.20 22.50
CA GLN A 272 -7.21 13.61 22.51
C GLN A 272 -8.12 12.55 23.13
N ASP A 273 -9.31 13.00 23.59
CA ASP A 273 -10.37 12.13 24.06
C ASP A 273 -11.20 11.56 22.90
N GLY A 274 -11.91 10.45 23.17
CA GLY A 274 -12.89 9.84 22.27
C GLY A 274 -12.43 8.62 21.52
N VAL A 275 -11.20 8.09 21.76
CA VAL A 275 -10.70 6.87 21.11
C VAL A 275 -10.21 5.88 22.16
N ASN A 276 -10.65 4.61 22.03
CA ASN A 276 -10.25 3.57 22.95
C ASN A 276 -8.85 2.99 22.60
N PHE A 277 -8.32 2.11 23.47
CA PHE A 277 -7.02 1.48 23.29
C PHE A 277 -6.86 0.72 21.96
N MET A 278 -7.95 0.16 21.43
CA MET A 278 -7.95 -0.56 20.15
C MET A 278 -8.15 0.37 18.94
N GLY A 279 -8.19 1.68 19.13
CA GLY A 279 -8.33 2.64 18.04
C GLY A 279 -9.76 2.90 17.58
N PHE A 280 -10.78 2.29 18.21
CA PHE A 280 -12.17 2.57 17.85
C PHE A 280 -12.61 3.89 18.45
N ALA A 281 -13.03 4.80 17.58
CA ALA A 281 -13.49 6.13 17.98
C ALA A 281 -14.94 6.15 18.41
N ASN A 282 -15.26 7.07 19.32
CA ASN A 282 -16.64 7.43 19.63
C ASN A 282 -17.23 8.25 18.48
N ARG A 283 -18.20 7.67 17.78
CA ARG A 283 -18.84 8.22 16.58
C ARG A 283 -20.19 8.90 16.87
N THR A 284 -20.51 9.13 18.15
CA THR A 284 -21.80 9.71 18.51
C THR A 284 -21.83 11.19 18.13
N GLU A 285 -22.63 11.49 17.13
CA GLU A 285 -22.99 12.84 16.72
C GLU A 285 -24.17 13.34 17.60
N PRO A 286 -24.20 14.62 18.03
CA PRO A 286 -25.37 15.20 18.71
C PRO A 286 -26.62 15.09 17.84
N ALA A 287 -27.75 14.82 18.48
CA ALA A 287 -29.03 14.68 17.78
C ALA A 287 -29.50 16.01 17.20
N ASP A 288 -29.28 17.11 17.92
CA ASP A 288 -29.69 18.45 17.54
C ASP A 288 -28.71 19.52 18.01
N GLU A 289 -28.99 20.78 17.67
CA GLU A 289 -28.22 21.97 18.02
C GLU A 289 -28.75 22.72 19.24
N ASN A 290 -29.80 22.18 19.93
CA ASN A 290 -30.50 22.86 20.99
C ASN A 290 -29.95 22.52 22.38
N SER A 291 -28.89 21.70 22.45
CA SER A 291 -28.26 21.33 23.72
C SER A 291 -26.80 20.95 23.53
N TRP A 292 -25.97 21.13 24.56
CA TRP A 292 -24.58 20.69 24.57
C TRP A 292 -24.50 19.19 24.86
N ASN A 293 -24.53 18.36 23.80
CA ASN A 293 -24.55 16.90 23.89
C ASN A 293 -23.30 16.24 23.29
N PHE A 294 -22.20 16.99 23.16
CA PHE A 294 -20.94 16.42 22.69
C PHE A 294 -20.28 15.58 23.78
N ARG A 295 -19.91 14.37 23.48
CA ARG A 295 -19.36 13.39 24.44
C ARG A 295 -17.88 13.54 24.68
N ASN A 296 -17.12 13.87 23.62
CA ASN A 296 -15.68 13.94 23.70
C ASN A 296 -15.24 15.29 24.28
N LYS A 297 -14.27 15.25 25.17
CA LYS A 297 -13.67 16.44 25.78
C LYS A 297 -12.89 17.25 24.76
N LEU A 298 -12.82 18.55 24.98
CA LEU A 298 -12.04 19.49 24.17
C LEU A 298 -10.58 19.57 24.64
N ASP A 299 -10.33 19.28 25.92
CA ASP A 299 -8.99 19.32 26.50
C ASP A 299 -8.30 17.98 26.36
N PRO A 300 -7.14 17.92 25.69
CA PRO A 300 -6.34 16.71 25.57
C PRO A 300 -5.64 16.36 26.89
N SER A 301 -5.34 15.09 27.09
CA SER A 301 -4.58 14.61 28.25
C SER A 301 -3.10 14.48 27.92
N ALA A 302 -2.22 14.88 28.86
CA ALA A 302 -0.78 14.66 28.70
C ALA A 302 -0.41 13.21 29.04
N GLN A 303 0.46 12.64 28.25
CA GLN A 303 1.04 11.30 28.46
C GLN A 303 2.55 11.34 28.27
N HIS A 304 3.29 10.58 29.08
CA HIS A 304 4.74 10.52 29.01
C HIS A 304 5.24 9.22 28.40
N PHE A 305 6.38 9.25 27.74
CA PHE A 305 7.12 8.10 27.27
C PHE A 305 6.34 7.15 26.34
N GLN A 306 5.99 7.65 25.15
CA GLN A 306 5.28 6.84 24.15
C GLN A 306 6.23 5.93 23.38
N ILE A 307 5.86 4.62 23.31
CA ILE A 307 6.63 3.56 22.63
C ILE A 307 5.78 2.96 21.53
N ASN A 308 6.35 2.89 20.33
CA ASN A 308 5.77 2.15 19.21
C ASN A 308 5.78 0.66 19.50
N ARG A 309 4.71 -0.05 19.13
CA ARG A 309 4.56 -1.48 19.41
C ARG A 309 3.80 -2.17 18.29
N SER A 310 4.17 -3.41 18.00
CA SER A 310 3.47 -4.23 17.03
C SER A 310 3.43 -5.69 17.50
N TYR A 311 2.31 -6.33 17.22
CA TYR A 311 2.05 -7.74 17.54
C TYR A 311 1.51 -8.41 16.28
N SER A 312 1.98 -9.62 15.97
CA SER A 312 1.45 -10.39 14.85
C SER A 312 1.35 -11.87 15.20
N ILE A 313 0.35 -12.52 14.62
CA ILE A 313 0.16 -13.95 14.67
C ILE A 313 -0.20 -14.43 13.27
N SER A 314 0.37 -15.56 12.86
CA SER A 314 0.01 -16.21 11.62
C SER A 314 -0.02 -17.72 11.80
N GLY A 315 -0.91 -18.40 11.08
CA GLY A 315 -1.01 -19.85 11.15
C GLY A 315 -1.71 -20.42 9.93
N GLY A 316 -1.38 -21.66 9.60
CA GLY A 316 -2.02 -22.33 8.48
C GLY A 316 -1.76 -23.84 8.49
N LYS A 317 -2.64 -24.56 7.82
CA LYS A 317 -2.54 -26.02 7.68
C LYS A 317 -3.10 -26.47 6.36
N ARG A 318 -2.44 -27.41 5.73
CA ARG A 318 -2.91 -28.11 4.53
C ARG A 318 -3.47 -29.47 4.91
N PHE A 319 -4.63 -29.77 4.38
CA PHE A 319 -5.32 -31.05 4.47
C PHE A 319 -5.44 -31.65 3.07
N TYR A 320 -5.66 -32.94 3.01
CA TYR A 320 -5.89 -33.68 1.76
C TYR A 320 -7.29 -34.32 1.81
N VAL A 321 -8.15 -33.94 0.87
CA VAL A 321 -9.58 -34.31 0.87
C VAL A 321 -9.90 -35.23 -0.30
N GLY A 322 -10.79 -36.17 -0.07
CA GLY A 322 -11.29 -37.11 -1.08
C GLY A 322 -10.33 -38.23 -1.44
N LYS A 323 -10.74 -39.09 -2.38
CA LYS A 323 -9.96 -40.23 -2.88
C LYS A 323 -8.70 -39.76 -3.63
N ASP A 324 -8.78 -38.64 -4.34
CA ASP A 324 -7.67 -38.06 -5.12
C ASP A 324 -6.71 -37.25 -4.27
N LYS A 325 -6.92 -37.19 -2.93
CA LYS A 325 -6.11 -36.42 -1.98
C LYS A 325 -5.90 -34.97 -2.44
N ASN A 326 -6.95 -34.29 -2.82
CA ASN A 326 -6.91 -32.91 -3.26
C ASN A 326 -6.50 -32.00 -2.09
N PRO A 327 -5.52 -31.09 -2.26
CA PRO A 327 -5.08 -30.22 -1.20
C PRO A 327 -6.11 -29.12 -0.91
N LEU A 328 -6.45 -29.00 0.36
CA LEU A 328 -7.25 -27.92 0.94
C LEU A 328 -6.39 -27.21 1.97
N SER A 329 -6.08 -25.94 1.74
CA SER A 329 -5.20 -25.13 2.57
C SER A 329 -5.98 -24.04 3.26
N PHE A 330 -5.69 -23.83 4.55
CA PHE A 330 -6.19 -22.72 5.35
C PHE A 330 -5.00 -21.89 5.83
N PHE A 331 -5.11 -20.58 5.72
CA PHE A 331 -4.13 -19.64 6.25
C PHE A 331 -4.85 -18.48 6.94
N LEU A 332 -4.35 -18.07 8.09
CA LEU A 332 -4.83 -16.93 8.86
C LEU A 332 -3.63 -16.11 9.33
N THR A 333 -3.71 -14.81 9.21
CA THR A 333 -2.78 -13.88 9.86
C THR A 333 -3.54 -12.70 10.43
N ALA A 334 -3.06 -12.19 11.57
CA ALA A 334 -3.58 -10.98 12.19
C ALA A 334 -2.44 -10.18 12.82
N GLY A 335 -2.58 -8.86 12.78
CA GLY A 335 -1.61 -7.92 13.34
C GLY A 335 -2.28 -6.74 14.03
N HIS A 336 -1.57 -6.16 14.97
CA HIS A 336 -1.91 -4.91 15.64
C HIS A 336 -0.65 -4.06 15.79
N THR A 337 -0.73 -2.80 15.37
CA THR A 337 0.38 -1.84 15.44
C THR A 337 -0.09 -0.55 16.06
N THR A 338 0.73 0.06 16.92
CA THR A 338 0.54 1.42 17.42
C THR A 338 1.83 2.19 17.26
N ASP A 339 1.77 3.31 16.54
CA ASP A 339 2.89 4.21 16.31
C ASP A 339 2.57 5.61 16.80
N TYR A 340 3.56 6.25 17.41
CA TYR A 340 3.49 7.61 17.91
C TYR A 340 4.50 8.50 17.20
N GLN A 341 4.07 9.71 16.87
CA GLN A 341 4.91 10.71 16.22
C GLN A 341 4.67 12.08 16.82
N TYR A 342 5.75 12.76 17.20
CA TYR A 342 5.76 14.17 17.56
C TYR A 342 6.54 14.96 16.52
N THR A 343 6.02 16.13 16.15
CA THR A 343 6.70 17.06 15.25
C THR A 343 6.57 18.49 15.75
N ASP A 344 7.67 19.23 15.75
CA ASP A 344 7.66 20.69 15.75
C ASP A 344 7.59 21.16 14.30
N GLU A 345 6.62 22.02 13.97
CA GLU A 345 6.40 22.46 12.60
C GLU A 345 6.16 23.99 12.54
N ILE A 346 6.57 24.59 11.43
CA ILE A 346 6.22 25.94 11.05
C ILE A 346 5.12 25.87 10.00
N ILE A 347 4.08 26.68 10.16
CA ILE A 347 2.99 26.81 9.20
C ILE A 347 2.86 28.25 8.79
N ARG A 348 3.06 28.54 7.48
CA ARG A 348 2.90 29.85 6.87
C ARG A 348 2.01 29.81 5.65
N ASN A 349 1.25 30.89 5.46
CA ASN A 349 0.54 31.14 4.23
C ASN A 349 0.80 32.58 3.77
N THR A 350 0.79 32.75 2.44
CA THR A 350 1.05 34.04 1.79
C THR A 350 -0.13 34.46 0.93
N THR A 351 -0.28 35.76 0.75
CA THR A 351 -1.14 36.32 -0.30
C THR A 351 -0.49 36.12 -1.66
N THR A 352 -1.20 36.45 -2.76
CA THR A 352 -0.66 36.46 -4.14
C THR A 352 0.55 37.37 -4.29
N GLY A 353 0.62 38.48 -3.52
CA GLY A 353 1.79 39.37 -3.48
C GLY A 353 2.94 38.91 -2.61
N GLY A 354 2.87 37.72 -2.02
CA GLY A 354 3.92 37.15 -1.17
C GLY A 354 3.90 37.62 0.29
N THR A 355 2.96 38.48 0.69
CA THR A 355 2.81 38.91 2.09
C THR A 355 2.35 37.75 2.96
N VAL A 356 3.08 37.47 4.03
CA VAL A 356 2.74 36.42 5.00
C VAL A 356 1.61 36.90 5.89
N TYR A 357 0.44 36.28 5.80
CA TYR A 357 -0.73 36.59 6.63
C TYR A 357 -0.96 35.56 7.75
N LYS A 358 -0.34 34.40 7.67
CA LYS A 358 -0.32 33.36 8.69
C LYS A 358 1.13 32.92 8.91
N ASP A 359 1.61 33.00 10.16
CA ASP A 359 2.94 32.53 10.60
C ASP A 359 2.82 31.96 12.01
N MET A 360 2.73 30.62 12.08
CA MET A 360 2.48 29.92 13.32
C MET A 360 3.51 28.82 13.56
N ASN A 361 3.96 28.68 14.81
CA ASN A 361 4.73 27.54 15.27
C ASN A 361 3.80 26.51 15.88
N GLY A 362 3.88 25.28 15.40
CA GLY A 362 3.01 24.18 15.78
C GLY A 362 3.74 23.06 16.47
N LYS A 363 3.08 22.45 17.44
CA LYS A 363 3.44 21.16 18.04
C LYS A 363 2.36 20.17 17.68
N LYS A 364 2.71 19.15 16.91
CA LYS A 364 1.76 18.14 16.47
C LYS A 364 2.11 16.78 17.05
N TYR A 365 1.12 16.17 17.67
CA TYR A 365 1.16 14.85 18.29
C TYR A 365 0.23 13.94 17.49
N ALA A 366 0.74 12.82 16.99
CA ALA A 366 -0.05 11.86 16.23
C ALA A 366 0.11 10.44 16.78
N GLU A 367 -1.01 9.74 16.94
CA GLU A 367 -1.08 8.32 17.27
C GLU A 367 -1.76 7.59 16.11
N ASN A 368 -1.11 6.57 15.57
CA ASN A 368 -1.65 5.72 14.53
C ASN A 368 -1.84 4.30 15.08
N ILE A 369 -3.05 3.77 14.97
CA ILE A 369 -3.39 2.41 15.39
C ILE A 369 -3.89 1.67 14.16
N SER A 370 -3.29 0.53 13.86
CA SER A 370 -3.70 -0.32 12.75
C SER A 370 -3.92 -1.75 13.22
N GLN A 371 -5.03 -2.34 12.80
CA GLN A 371 -5.34 -3.74 12.96
C GLN A 371 -5.61 -4.32 11.59
N LEU A 372 -5.03 -5.46 11.31
CA LEU A 372 -5.23 -6.18 10.07
C LEU A 372 -5.48 -7.66 10.36
N ALA A 373 -6.31 -8.27 9.55
CA ALA A 373 -6.56 -9.70 9.55
C ALA A 373 -6.76 -10.19 8.12
N LEU A 374 -6.22 -11.34 7.79
CA LEU A 374 -6.40 -12.01 6.51
C LEU A 374 -6.67 -13.49 6.76
N ALA A 375 -7.75 -14.00 6.21
CA ALA A 375 -8.04 -15.43 6.13
C ALA A 375 -8.10 -15.85 4.66
N ASN A 376 -7.36 -16.91 4.34
CA ASN A 376 -7.32 -17.48 3.00
C ASN A 376 -7.68 -18.97 3.08
N VAL A 377 -8.52 -19.40 2.15
CA VAL A 377 -8.89 -20.81 1.94
C VAL A 377 -8.67 -21.15 0.49
N ASP A 378 -7.80 -22.13 0.21
CA ASP A 378 -7.50 -22.57 -1.13
C ASP A 378 -7.78 -24.05 -1.29
N PHE A 379 -8.45 -24.39 -2.37
CA PHE A 379 -8.78 -25.74 -2.75
C PHE A 379 -8.35 -26.04 -4.19
N ASP A 380 -7.44 -27.00 -4.33
CA ASP A 380 -6.98 -27.49 -5.61
C ASP A 380 -7.58 -28.85 -5.88
N MET A 381 -8.33 -29.00 -6.97
CA MET A 381 -9.00 -30.23 -7.34
C MET A 381 -8.38 -30.82 -8.60
N GLN A 382 -7.90 -32.06 -8.50
CA GLN A 382 -7.30 -32.84 -9.59
C GLN A 382 -6.16 -32.11 -10.34
N ASN A 383 -5.45 -31.21 -9.66
CA ASN A 383 -4.41 -30.36 -10.25
C ASN A 383 -4.85 -29.55 -11.49
N ARG A 384 -6.15 -29.34 -11.65
CA ARG A 384 -6.76 -28.73 -12.83
C ARG A 384 -7.72 -27.60 -12.50
N HIS A 385 -8.34 -27.65 -11.33
CA HIS A 385 -9.27 -26.65 -10.88
C HIS A 385 -8.78 -26.06 -9.58
N HIS A 386 -8.80 -24.76 -9.50
CA HIS A 386 -8.40 -24.00 -8.31
C HIS A 386 -9.52 -23.08 -7.89
N ILE A 387 -9.85 -23.10 -6.60
CA ILE A 387 -10.81 -22.18 -5.99
C ILE A 387 -10.12 -21.58 -4.78
N SER A 388 -10.16 -20.25 -4.66
CA SER A 388 -9.67 -19.55 -3.48
C SER A 388 -10.68 -18.55 -2.95
N TYR A 389 -10.78 -18.47 -1.63
CA TYR A 389 -11.54 -17.46 -0.93
C TYR A 389 -10.63 -16.67 0.00
N ASN A 390 -10.69 -15.35 -0.10
CA ASN A 390 -9.94 -14.42 0.74
C ASN A 390 -10.92 -13.52 1.50
N LEU A 391 -10.74 -13.43 2.79
CA LEU A 391 -11.37 -12.43 3.66
C LEU A 391 -10.27 -11.59 4.26
N MET A 392 -10.28 -10.29 3.99
CA MET A 392 -9.36 -9.33 4.58
C MET A 392 -10.15 -8.26 5.34
N MET A 393 -9.64 -7.89 6.51
CA MET A 393 -10.15 -6.78 7.32
C MET A 393 -8.98 -5.91 7.73
N ILE A 394 -9.11 -4.61 7.50
CA ILE A 394 -8.19 -3.58 7.98
C ILE A 394 -9.01 -2.54 8.74
N HIS A 395 -8.59 -2.23 9.96
CA HIS A 395 -9.06 -1.10 10.74
C HIS A 395 -7.86 -0.20 11.00
N ALA A 396 -7.93 1.05 10.56
CA ALA A 396 -6.87 2.04 10.70
C ALA A 396 -7.42 3.31 11.34
N ASN A 397 -6.86 3.68 12.47
CA ASN A 397 -7.21 4.89 13.19
C ASN A 397 -5.99 5.80 13.29
N THR A 398 -6.15 7.04 12.86
CA THR A 398 -5.15 8.11 13.01
C THR A 398 -5.73 9.22 13.86
N GLN A 399 -5.08 9.55 14.95
CA GLN A 399 -5.44 10.64 15.85
C GLN A 399 -4.34 11.69 15.84
N SER A 400 -4.71 12.96 15.92
CA SER A 400 -3.74 14.04 16.10
C SER A 400 -4.26 15.16 16.97
N VAL A 401 -3.36 15.74 17.77
CA VAL A 401 -3.51 17.02 18.45
C VAL A 401 -2.47 17.96 17.88
N GLY A 402 -2.88 19.13 17.43
CA GLY A 402 -1.97 20.17 16.94
C GLY A 402 -2.23 21.47 17.68
N ASP A 403 -1.23 21.99 18.36
CA ASP A 403 -1.23 23.27 19.07
C ASP A 403 -0.35 24.27 18.32
N TYR A 404 -0.96 25.30 17.77
CA TYR A 404 -0.32 26.29 16.91
C TYR A 404 -0.40 27.67 17.55
N ASN A 405 0.75 28.33 17.73
CA ASN A 405 0.85 29.66 18.32
C ASN A 405 1.57 30.62 17.37
N GLY A 406 1.05 31.81 17.18
CA GLY A 406 1.66 32.80 16.33
C GLY A 406 0.66 33.75 15.67
N LYS A 407 1.06 34.28 14.53
CA LYS A 407 0.30 35.26 13.76
C LYS A 407 -0.65 34.61 12.77
N ASN A 408 -1.91 35.08 12.75
CA ASN A 408 -2.88 34.70 11.74
C ASN A 408 -3.91 35.86 11.58
N SER A 409 -4.20 36.23 10.35
CA SER A 409 -5.14 37.33 10.03
C SER A 409 -6.58 37.10 10.51
N ILE A 410 -6.93 35.92 11.03
CA ILE A 410 -8.21 35.65 11.66
C ILE A 410 -8.29 36.22 13.10
N PHE A 411 -7.16 36.45 13.76
CA PHE A 411 -7.07 36.97 15.12
C PHE A 411 -7.22 38.48 15.15
N SER A 412 -7.38 39.04 16.34
CA SER A 412 -7.59 40.49 16.54
C SER A 412 -6.39 41.30 16.05
N ASP A 413 -6.66 42.34 15.24
CA ASP A 413 -5.68 43.29 14.77
C ASP A 413 -5.08 44.13 15.90
N ASP A 414 -5.83 44.34 16.99
CA ASP A 414 -5.41 45.13 18.16
C ASP A 414 -4.15 44.55 18.83
N TYR A 415 -3.90 43.25 18.62
CA TYR A 415 -2.76 42.53 19.17
C TYR A 415 -1.92 41.90 18.08
N GLU A 416 -1.65 42.61 16.98
CA GLU A 416 -0.80 42.15 15.85
C GLU A 416 -1.25 40.84 15.20
N ASN A 417 -2.52 40.50 15.31
CA ASN A 417 -3.08 39.21 14.83
C ASN A 417 -2.44 37.97 15.51
N LEU A 418 -2.00 38.13 16.78
CA LEU A 418 -1.44 37.00 17.54
C LEU A 418 -2.56 36.17 18.19
N GLY A 419 -2.33 34.87 18.24
CA GLY A 419 -3.29 33.96 18.86
C GLY A 419 -2.80 32.51 18.85
N PHE A 420 -3.73 31.64 19.25
CA PHE A 420 -3.50 30.21 19.40
C PHE A 420 -4.62 29.42 18.71
N THR A 421 -4.28 28.35 18.04
CA THR A 421 -5.23 27.39 17.46
C THR A 421 -4.92 25.99 17.97
N ARG A 422 -5.91 25.32 18.60
CA ARG A 422 -5.88 23.88 18.87
C ARG A 422 -6.73 23.16 17.84
N ARG A 423 -6.15 22.16 17.17
CA ARG A 423 -6.87 21.27 16.28
C ARG A 423 -6.70 19.83 16.75
N GLN A 424 -7.81 19.14 16.93
CA GLN A 424 -7.85 17.74 17.24
C GLN A 424 -8.61 17.02 16.13
N GLN A 425 -8.06 15.95 15.61
CA GLN A 425 -8.63 15.21 14.50
C GLN A 425 -8.46 13.72 14.69
N THR A 426 -9.49 12.97 14.36
CA THR A 426 -9.49 11.50 14.28
C THR A 426 -9.97 11.09 12.91
N ASN A 427 -9.26 10.17 12.27
CA ASN A 427 -9.73 9.42 11.11
C ASN A 427 -9.80 7.95 11.53
N ASP A 428 -10.99 7.35 11.50
CA ASP A 428 -11.27 5.99 11.95
C ASP A 428 -11.87 5.20 10.79
N ASN A 429 -11.02 4.43 10.09
CA ASN A 429 -11.31 3.82 8.80
C ASN A 429 -11.35 2.31 8.91
N MET A 430 -12.28 1.68 8.20
CA MET A 430 -12.41 0.24 8.10
C MET A 430 -12.57 -0.20 6.64
N LEU A 431 -11.80 -1.20 6.25
CA LEU A 431 -11.93 -1.90 4.97
C LEU A 431 -12.19 -3.38 5.23
N ILE A 432 -13.22 -3.92 4.59
CA ILE A 432 -13.50 -5.36 4.55
C ILE A 432 -13.56 -5.79 3.10
N VAL A 433 -12.76 -6.80 2.74
CA VAL A 433 -12.67 -7.35 1.39
C VAL A 433 -13.03 -8.82 1.42
N ASN A 434 -14.01 -9.22 0.60
CA ASN A 434 -14.39 -10.60 0.38
C ASN A 434 -14.13 -10.96 -1.07
N GLN A 435 -13.28 -11.94 -1.34
CA GLN A 435 -12.94 -12.35 -2.71
C GLN A 435 -13.14 -13.85 -2.89
N LEU A 436 -13.87 -14.20 -3.93
CA LEU A 436 -13.95 -15.57 -4.41
C LEU A 436 -13.33 -15.63 -5.81
N MET A 437 -12.34 -16.46 -6.00
CA MET A 437 -11.63 -16.61 -7.27
C MET A 437 -11.57 -18.07 -7.68
N THR A 438 -11.65 -18.32 -8.97
CA THR A 438 -11.50 -19.67 -9.50
C THR A 438 -10.75 -19.66 -10.82
N ASN A 439 -9.89 -20.66 -10.99
CA ASN A 439 -9.34 -21.05 -12.28
C ASN A 439 -9.80 -22.47 -12.59
N TRP A 440 -10.63 -22.63 -13.61
CA TRP A 440 -11.29 -23.88 -13.92
C TRP A 440 -10.87 -24.40 -15.29
N GLY A 441 -10.13 -25.49 -15.33
CA GLY A 441 -9.73 -26.14 -16.57
C GLY A 441 -10.90 -26.88 -17.23
N LEU A 442 -11.55 -26.29 -18.23
CA LEU A 442 -12.67 -26.88 -18.95
C LEU A 442 -12.21 -28.01 -19.88
N THR A 443 -11.15 -27.77 -20.63
CA THR A 443 -10.45 -28.79 -21.45
C THR A 443 -8.94 -28.66 -21.23
N LYS A 444 -8.11 -29.45 -21.88
CA LYS A 444 -6.66 -29.28 -21.82
C LYS A 444 -6.20 -27.90 -22.32
N SER A 445 -6.91 -27.36 -23.31
CA SER A 445 -6.56 -26.08 -23.95
C SER A 445 -7.46 -24.91 -23.54
N LEU A 446 -8.57 -25.15 -22.88
CA LEU A 446 -9.54 -24.12 -22.49
C LEU A 446 -9.69 -24.06 -20.97
N SER A 447 -9.49 -22.89 -20.40
CA SER A 447 -9.75 -22.61 -18.99
C SER A 447 -10.63 -21.37 -18.80
N LEU A 448 -11.42 -21.37 -17.73
CA LEU A 448 -12.18 -20.25 -17.23
C LEU A 448 -11.43 -19.64 -16.04
N ASP A 449 -11.13 -18.35 -16.09
CA ASP A 449 -10.66 -17.54 -14.98
C ASP A 449 -11.78 -16.58 -14.56
N ALA A 450 -12.33 -16.78 -13.38
CA ALA A 450 -13.46 -16.01 -12.90
C ALA A 450 -13.30 -15.64 -11.43
N GLY A 451 -13.94 -14.55 -11.03
CA GLY A 451 -13.95 -14.16 -9.64
C GLY A 451 -14.84 -12.96 -9.37
N ALA A 452 -15.13 -12.78 -8.10
CA ALA A 452 -15.85 -11.62 -7.58
C ALA A 452 -15.16 -11.10 -6.32
N SER A 453 -15.16 -9.79 -6.15
CA SER A 453 -14.70 -9.11 -4.94
C SER A 453 -15.80 -8.16 -4.49
N TYR A 454 -16.26 -8.33 -3.25
CA TYR A 454 -17.15 -7.39 -2.60
C TYR A 454 -16.40 -6.69 -1.48
N ASN A 455 -16.25 -5.38 -1.62
CA ASN A 455 -15.46 -4.54 -0.74
C ASN A 455 -16.38 -3.55 -0.05
N MET A 456 -16.23 -3.41 1.25
CA MET A 456 -16.91 -2.40 2.07
C MET A 456 -15.87 -1.48 2.68
N VAL A 457 -16.00 -0.18 2.46
CA VAL A 457 -15.19 0.84 3.13
C VAL A 457 -16.09 1.70 3.99
N LYS A 458 -15.60 1.98 5.18
CA LYS A 458 -16.19 2.96 6.10
C LYS A 458 -15.11 3.92 6.54
N GLY A 459 -15.23 5.17 6.12
CA GLY A 459 -14.35 6.26 6.50
C GLY A 459 -15.10 7.21 7.46
N TYR A 460 -14.54 7.43 8.64
CA TYR A 460 -15.13 8.33 9.60
C TYR A 460 -14.11 9.40 10.04
N GLU A 461 -14.55 10.65 10.10
CA GLU A 461 -13.86 11.71 10.81
C GLU A 461 -14.77 12.14 11.98
N PRO A 462 -14.77 11.37 13.08
CA PRO A 462 -15.63 11.66 14.21
C PRO A 462 -15.06 12.79 15.06
N ASP A 463 -15.81 13.88 15.16
CA ASP A 463 -15.55 14.97 16.09
C ASP A 463 -14.19 15.66 15.90
N ARG A 464 -13.87 16.10 14.69
CA ARG A 464 -12.75 17.05 14.50
C ARG A 464 -13.07 18.35 15.23
N ARG A 465 -12.16 18.81 16.09
CA ARG A 465 -12.32 20.00 16.94
C ARG A 465 -11.31 21.05 16.53
N ILE A 466 -11.76 22.27 16.29
CA ILE A 466 -10.91 23.43 16.02
C ILE A 466 -11.31 24.53 16.99
N ASN A 467 -10.35 24.98 17.81
CA ASN A 467 -10.54 26.05 18.78
C ASN A 467 -9.51 27.14 18.55
N ASN A 468 -9.97 28.38 18.43
CA ASN A 468 -9.17 29.55 18.16
C ASN A 468 -9.27 30.55 19.31
N LEU A 469 -8.10 30.96 19.81
CA LEU A 469 -8.00 32.00 20.82
C LEU A 469 -7.18 33.16 20.24
N THR A 470 -7.65 34.38 20.44
CA THR A 470 -6.90 35.58 20.08
C THR A 470 -6.23 36.18 21.32
N LYS A 471 -5.07 36.81 21.15
CA LYS A 471 -4.40 37.53 22.22
C LYS A 471 -5.27 38.71 22.68
N ALA A 472 -5.24 38.98 23.97
CA ALA A 472 -5.90 40.10 24.66
C ALA A 472 -4.89 40.82 25.56
N GLU A 473 -5.29 41.95 26.20
CA GLU A 473 -4.41 42.75 27.04
C GLU A 473 -3.77 41.91 28.17
N ASP A 474 -4.57 41.14 28.89
CA ASP A 474 -4.16 40.33 30.05
C ASP A 474 -4.13 38.81 29.74
N GLY A 475 -3.84 38.38 28.49
CA GLY A 475 -3.77 36.92 28.15
C GLY A 475 -4.42 36.60 26.84
N TYR A 476 -5.37 35.66 26.83
CA TYR A 476 -6.04 35.15 25.64
C TYR A 476 -7.57 35.12 25.84
N THR A 477 -8.32 35.25 24.77
CA THR A 477 -9.78 35.12 24.76
C THR A 477 -10.23 34.26 23.56
N LEU A 478 -11.37 33.56 23.70
CA LEU A 478 -11.96 32.82 22.58
C LEU A 478 -12.31 33.78 21.44
N LEU A 479 -11.89 33.40 20.25
CA LEU A 479 -12.19 34.16 19.05
C LEU A 479 -13.69 34.12 18.77
N ARG A 480 -14.30 35.29 18.59
CA ARG A 480 -15.73 35.42 18.29
C ARG A 480 -16.09 34.95 16.89
N GLY A 481 -17.36 34.82 16.61
CA GLY A 481 -17.86 34.37 15.31
C GLY A 481 -17.80 32.86 15.14
N ASN A 482 -17.86 32.40 13.90
CA ASN A 482 -17.88 30.95 13.52
C ASN A 482 -16.49 30.37 13.44
N SER A 483 -15.60 30.69 14.36
CA SER A 483 -14.20 30.27 14.37
C SER A 483 -13.91 29.05 15.24
N GLN A 484 -14.89 28.65 16.06
CA GLN A 484 -14.85 27.44 16.88
C GLN A 484 -15.69 26.39 16.20
N GLN A 485 -15.15 25.16 16.04
CA GLN A 485 -15.79 24.17 15.19
C GLN A 485 -15.70 22.77 15.76
N ARG A 486 -16.79 22.00 15.62
CA ARG A 486 -16.81 20.54 15.72
C ARG A 486 -17.36 19.97 14.42
N TYR A 487 -16.71 18.95 13.87
CA TYR A 487 -17.04 18.41 12.57
C TYR A 487 -17.08 16.89 12.62
N PHE A 488 -18.09 16.33 11.99
CA PHE A 488 -18.28 14.89 11.85
C PHE A 488 -18.46 14.57 10.38
N SER A 489 -17.78 13.53 9.88
CA SER A 489 -18.09 13.00 8.55
C SER A 489 -18.10 11.48 8.52
N THR A 490 -18.87 10.97 7.59
CA THR A 490 -18.97 9.54 7.28
C THR A 490 -18.88 9.35 5.78
N LEU A 491 -18.08 8.35 5.37
CA LEU A 491 -18.01 7.81 4.02
C LEU A 491 -18.36 6.33 4.13
N ASP A 492 -19.42 5.90 3.46
CA ASP A 492 -19.81 4.50 3.36
C ASP A 492 -19.80 4.12 1.87
N GLU A 493 -18.84 3.27 1.45
CA GLU A 493 -18.71 2.82 0.06
C GLU A 493 -18.80 1.30 -0.03
N ASP A 494 -19.71 0.82 -0.88
CA ASP A 494 -19.84 -0.55 -1.31
C ASP A 494 -19.34 -0.69 -2.75
N ASP A 495 -18.39 -1.58 -2.99
CA ASP A 495 -17.71 -1.78 -4.29
C ASP A 495 -17.73 -3.26 -4.68
N LEU A 496 -18.58 -3.62 -5.65
CA LEU A 496 -18.64 -4.95 -6.23
C LEU A 496 -17.84 -5.00 -7.53
N ASN A 497 -16.82 -5.84 -7.55
CA ASN A 497 -16.04 -6.14 -8.74
C ASN A 497 -16.31 -7.59 -9.19
N VAL A 498 -16.53 -7.81 -10.48
CA VAL A 498 -16.68 -9.13 -11.07
C VAL A 498 -15.78 -9.27 -12.28
N LYS A 499 -15.22 -10.46 -12.48
CA LYS A 499 -14.45 -10.80 -13.69
C LYS A 499 -14.79 -12.22 -14.16
N ALA A 500 -14.83 -12.42 -15.46
CA ALA A 500 -14.91 -13.74 -16.07
C ALA A 500 -14.14 -13.70 -17.40
N GLY A 501 -13.23 -14.63 -17.60
CA GLY A 501 -12.42 -14.73 -18.80
C GLY A 501 -12.19 -16.16 -19.23
N LEU A 502 -12.33 -16.40 -20.51
CA LEU A 502 -11.96 -17.67 -21.16
C LEU A 502 -10.57 -17.53 -21.73
N VAL A 503 -9.70 -18.47 -21.43
CA VAL A 503 -8.33 -18.56 -21.94
C VAL A 503 -8.20 -19.83 -22.78
N TYR A 504 -7.99 -19.64 -24.08
CA TYR A 504 -7.76 -20.72 -25.01
C TYR A 504 -6.28 -20.79 -25.41
N ARG A 505 -5.59 -21.88 -25.08
CA ARG A 505 -4.21 -22.16 -25.49
C ARG A 505 -4.19 -22.65 -26.93
N LEU A 506 -3.41 -21.96 -27.78
CA LEU A 506 -3.39 -22.22 -29.22
C LEU A 506 -2.65 -23.49 -29.62
N LYS A 507 -1.70 -23.96 -28.77
CA LYS A 507 -0.93 -25.17 -29.01
C LYS A 507 -0.93 -26.06 -27.77
N ASP A 508 -0.99 -27.36 -27.95
CA ASP A 508 -0.93 -28.35 -26.84
C ASP A 508 0.43 -28.44 -26.16
N ASN A 509 1.44 -27.77 -26.74
CA ASN A 509 2.79 -27.77 -26.19
C ASN A 509 2.89 -26.75 -25.06
N ILE A 510 3.14 -27.21 -23.85
CA ILE A 510 3.18 -26.48 -22.60
C ILE A 510 4.26 -25.39 -22.59
N GLU A 511 5.28 -25.50 -23.45
CA GLU A 511 6.36 -24.52 -23.62
C GLU A 511 5.92 -23.23 -24.35
N GLU A 512 4.78 -23.22 -25.03
CA GLU A 512 4.36 -22.08 -25.83
C GLU A 512 3.34 -21.20 -25.09
N ILE A 513 3.69 -19.92 -24.96
CA ILE A 513 2.91 -18.88 -24.26
C ILE A 513 1.68 -18.45 -25.08
N SER A 514 1.48 -19.04 -26.28
CA SER A 514 0.43 -18.60 -27.22
C SER A 514 -0.96 -18.91 -26.72
N ASN A 515 -1.76 -17.90 -26.53
CA ASN A 515 -3.14 -18.01 -26.06
C ASN A 515 -4.01 -16.85 -26.57
N VAL A 516 -5.32 -17.08 -26.57
CA VAL A 516 -6.32 -16.04 -26.78
C VAL A 516 -7.20 -15.97 -25.54
N ARG A 517 -7.50 -14.76 -25.11
CA ARG A 517 -8.37 -14.47 -23.97
C ARG A 517 -9.53 -13.61 -24.40
N PHE A 518 -10.71 -13.96 -23.93
CA PHE A 518 -11.92 -13.14 -24.03
C PHE A 518 -12.47 -13.00 -22.63
N GLY A 519 -12.88 -11.82 -22.26
CA GLY A 519 -13.40 -11.66 -20.92
C GLY A 519 -14.27 -10.43 -20.76
N TYR A 520 -14.93 -10.43 -19.61
CA TYR A 520 -15.73 -9.36 -19.09
C TYR A 520 -15.22 -8.98 -17.70
N THR A 521 -15.21 -7.67 -17.41
CA THR A 521 -15.05 -7.16 -16.05
C THR A 521 -16.11 -6.10 -15.77
N GLY A 522 -16.69 -6.14 -14.56
CA GLY A 522 -17.66 -5.16 -14.09
C GLY A 522 -17.20 -4.57 -12.76
N ARG A 523 -17.39 -3.26 -12.56
CA ARG A 523 -17.22 -2.58 -11.28
C ARG A 523 -18.44 -1.74 -10.99
N PHE A 524 -19.05 -1.95 -9.81
CA PHE A 524 -20.28 -1.31 -9.36
C PHE A 524 -20.02 -0.72 -7.98
N VAL A 525 -20.07 0.61 -7.90
CA VAL A 525 -19.80 1.37 -6.68
C VAL A 525 -21.02 2.17 -6.29
N ASP A 526 -21.38 2.08 -5.01
CA ASP A 526 -22.36 2.94 -4.34
C ASP A 526 -21.65 3.58 -3.16
N ASP A 527 -21.50 4.92 -3.19
CA ASP A 527 -20.77 5.69 -2.20
C ASP A 527 -21.68 6.78 -1.65
N ASN A 528 -21.71 6.90 -0.33
CA ASN A 528 -22.48 7.88 0.41
C ASN A 528 -21.57 8.65 1.36
N PHE A 529 -21.44 9.94 1.11
CA PHE A 529 -20.69 10.84 1.96
C PHE A 529 -21.63 11.84 2.65
N LYS A 530 -21.44 12.01 3.95
CA LYS A 530 -22.15 12.99 4.76
C LYS A 530 -21.16 13.68 5.68
N ALA A 531 -21.26 15.01 5.80
CA ALA A 531 -20.49 15.82 6.71
C ALA A 531 -21.39 16.78 7.46
N THR A 532 -21.26 16.80 8.78
CA THR A 532 -21.97 17.73 9.66
C THR A 532 -20.96 18.63 10.38
N GLU A 533 -21.13 19.92 10.22
CA GLU A 533 -20.30 20.92 10.88
C GLU A 533 -21.15 21.69 11.90
N TYR A 534 -20.67 21.72 13.13
CA TYR A 534 -21.20 22.50 14.20
C TYR A 534 -20.28 23.71 14.47
N ASN A 535 -20.72 24.90 14.10
CA ASN A 535 -20.03 26.15 14.40
C ASN A 535 -20.49 26.65 15.76
N LEU A 536 -19.54 26.91 16.65
CA LEU A 536 -19.79 27.41 17.99
C LEU A 536 -19.55 28.93 18.00
N THR A 537 -20.63 29.69 17.92
CA THR A 537 -20.55 31.17 17.94
C THR A 537 -20.45 31.67 19.34
N VAL A 538 -19.29 32.23 19.70
CA VAL A 538 -19.01 32.76 21.03
C VAL A 538 -19.78 34.09 21.26
N GLY A 539 -20.62 34.13 22.28
CA GLY A 539 -21.36 35.34 22.73
C GLY A 539 -20.70 36.02 23.92
N HIS A 540 -20.43 35.27 24.97
CA HIS A 540 -19.74 35.78 26.17
C HIS A 540 -18.23 35.56 26.02
N VAL A 541 -17.45 36.60 26.33
CA VAL A 541 -15.98 36.54 26.22
C VAL A 541 -15.39 36.53 27.63
N SER A 542 -14.62 35.50 27.91
CA SER A 542 -13.85 35.35 29.15
C SER A 542 -12.36 35.47 28.81
N THR A 543 -11.63 36.29 29.53
CA THR A 543 -10.18 36.45 29.40
C THR A 543 -9.47 35.41 30.27
N LEU A 544 -8.47 34.76 29.68
CA LEU A 544 -7.67 33.72 30.30
C LEU A 544 -6.24 34.21 30.45
N PRO A 545 -5.66 34.17 31.64
CA PRO A 545 -4.34 34.77 31.90
C PRO A 545 -3.21 34.04 31.14
N SER A 546 -3.32 32.74 30.91
CA SER A 546 -2.36 31.97 30.15
C SER A 546 -3.00 30.82 29.38
N LEU A 547 -2.29 30.23 28.44
CA LEU A 547 -2.71 29.02 27.72
C LEU A 547 -2.55 27.75 28.58
N ASP A 548 -1.73 27.79 29.63
CA ASP A 548 -1.48 26.64 30.50
C ASP A 548 -2.63 26.45 31.53
N ASP A 549 -3.28 27.53 31.92
CA ASP A 549 -4.43 27.53 32.86
C ASP A 549 -5.78 27.42 32.13
N PHE A 550 -5.77 27.10 30.85
CA PHE A 550 -6.98 27.12 30.02
C PHE A 550 -7.65 25.77 29.95
N SER A 551 -8.96 25.74 30.25
CA SER A 551 -9.83 24.58 29.98
C SER A 551 -10.95 24.99 29.04
N LEU A 552 -10.99 24.38 27.87
CA LEU A 552 -12.08 24.50 26.91
C LEU A 552 -13.35 23.82 27.42
N ASP A 553 -13.21 22.72 28.16
CA ASP A 553 -14.34 21.97 28.71
C ASP A 553 -15.05 22.78 29.81
N ASP A 554 -14.34 23.65 30.56
CA ASP A 554 -14.93 24.51 31.55
C ASP A 554 -15.76 25.64 30.91
N TYR A 555 -15.40 26.05 29.69
CA TYR A 555 -16.16 27.04 28.94
C TYR A 555 -17.33 26.42 28.17
N TYR A 556 -17.08 25.36 27.42
CA TYR A 556 -18.04 24.65 26.56
C TYR A 556 -18.74 23.54 27.33
N ASN A 557 -19.80 23.87 28.03
CA ASN A 557 -20.63 22.95 28.80
C ASN A 557 -22.11 23.28 28.68
N GLN A 558 -22.98 22.43 29.22
CA GLN A 558 -24.44 22.63 29.15
C GLN A 558 -24.93 23.86 29.94
N GLU A 559 -24.29 24.20 31.06
CA GLU A 559 -24.65 25.35 31.88
C GLU A 559 -24.41 26.69 31.15
N ASN A 560 -23.22 26.81 30.56
CA ASN A 560 -22.83 27.97 29.76
C ASN A 560 -23.65 28.09 28.47
N PHE A 561 -23.98 26.94 27.84
CA PHE A 561 -24.87 26.92 26.69
C PHE A 561 -26.25 27.42 27.04
N ALA A 562 -26.86 26.95 28.15
CA ALA A 562 -28.16 27.41 28.64
C ALA A 562 -28.17 28.90 29.07
N SER A 563 -26.98 29.45 29.36
CA SER A 563 -26.79 30.87 29.72
C SER A 563 -26.42 31.76 28.53
N ASP A 564 -26.57 31.27 27.28
CA ASP A 564 -26.25 31.97 26.03
C ASP A 564 -24.78 32.45 25.91
N TRP A 565 -23.84 31.78 26.59
CA TRP A 565 -22.42 32.10 26.42
C TRP A 565 -21.93 31.81 25.02
N PHE A 566 -22.51 30.80 24.37
CA PHE A 566 -22.27 30.46 22.98
C PHE A 566 -23.50 29.82 22.35
N LYS A 567 -23.56 29.84 21.01
CA LYS A 567 -24.62 29.21 20.20
C LYS A 567 -24.04 28.18 19.28
N ILE A 568 -24.83 27.17 18.96
CA ILE A 568 -24.48 26.12 18.03
C ILE A 568 -25.24 26.36 16.73
N GLN A 569 -24.52 26.30 15.59
CA GLN A 569 -25.12 26.36 14.26
C GLN A 569 -24.69 25.10 13.49
N LYS A 570 -25.64 24.32 13.06
CA LYS A 570 -25.45 23.09 12.33
C LYS A 570 -25.49 23.34 10.83
N ASN A 571 -24.49 22.83 10.09
CA ASN A 571 -24.44 22.80 8.64
C ASN A 571 -24.27 21.34 8.18
N LEU A 572 -24.96 20.94 7.12
CA LEU A 572 -24.92 19.60 6.57
C LEU A 572 -24.52 19.68 5.11
N ASP A 573 -23.49 18.93 4.75
CA ASP A 573 -23.04 18.69 3.39
C ASP A 573 -23.12 17.20 3.08
N GLU A 574 -23.64 16.85 1.91
CA GLU A 574 -23.79 15.46 1.51
C GLU A 574 -23.61 15.28 -0.01
N TYR A 575 -23.07 14.15 -0.40
CA TYR A 575 -23.13 13.69 -1.78
C TYR A 575 -23.24 12.17 -1.85
N THR A 576 -23.81 11.68 -2.94
CA THR A 576 -23.89 10.26 -3.24
C THR A 576 -23.29 9.99 -4.62
N VAL A 577 -22.65 8.84 -4.80
CA VAL A 577 -22.03 8.43 -6.05
C VAL A 577 -22.55 7.08 -6.47
N LYS A 578 -22.95 6.97 -7.72
CA LYS A 578 -23.18 5.69 -8.40
C LYS A 578 -22.21 5.58 -9.56
N LYS A 579 -21.37 4.56 -9.54
CA LYS A 579 -20.37 4.35 -10.59
C LYS A 579 -20.51 2.93 -11.14
N ASN A 580 -20.83 2.82 -12.41
CA ASN A 580 -20.96 1.56 -13.13
C ASN A 580 -19.98 1.53 -14.29
N ILE A 581 -19.07 0.55 -14.29
CA ILE A 581 -18.13 0.33 -15.38
C ILE A 581 -18.30 -1.09 -15.89
N HIS A 582 -18.71 -1.22 -17.14
CA HIS A 582 -18.80 -2.48 -17.85
C HIS A 582 -17.68 -2.56 -18.88
N SER A 583 -16.90 -3.63 -18.84
CA SER A 583 -15.79 -3.82 -19.74
C SER A 583 -15.86 -5.18 -20.42
N ALA A 584 -15.62 -5.19 -21.73
CA ALA A 584 -15.40 -6.41 -22.50
C ALA A 584 -14.03 -6.32 -23.17
N TYR A 585 -13.26 -7.41 -23.15
CA TYR A 585 -11.94 -7.43 -23.77
C TYR A 585 -11.65 -8.71 -24.54
N ALA A 586 -10.78 -8.54 -25.54
CA ALA A 586 -10.14 -9.62 -26.27
C ALA A 586 -8.64 -9.38 -26.30
N GLU A 587 -7.86 -10.40 -26.02
CA GLU A 587 -6.40 -10.35 -25.97
C GLU A 587 -5.81 -11.62 -26.59
N ALA A 588 -4.82 -11.46 -27.45
CA ALA A 588 -4.10 -12.59 -28.05
C ALA A 588 -2.61 -12.44 -27.78
N THR A 589 -2.03 -13.45 -27.19
CA THR A 589 -0.57 -13.58 -27.07
C THR A 589 -0.12 -14.66 -28.05
N TYR A 590 0.85 -14.33 -28.90
CA TYR A 590 1.36 -15.26 -29.88
C TYR A 590 2.89 -15.23 -29.96
N GLN A 591 3.49 -16.38 -29.85
CA GLN A 591 4.92 -16.59 -30.01
C GLN A 591 5.22 -17.05 -31.43
N PHE A 592 5.71 -16.14 -32.28
CA PHE A 592 6.04 -16.42 -33.68
C PHE A 592 7.27 -17.28 -33.79
N THR A 593 8.27 -17.01 -32.98
CA THR A 593 9.54 -17.74 -32.87
C THR A 593 9.96 -17.76 -31.40
N PRO A 594 10.95 -18.52 -30.96
CA PRO A 594 11.49 -18.44 -29.61
C PRO A 594 11.91 -17.01 -29.20
N CYS A 595 12.28 -16.18 -30.20
CA CYS A 595 12.71 -14.80 -29.96
C CYS A 595 11.58 -13.78 -29.92
N TRP A 596 10.51 -13.97 -30.70
CA TRP A 596 9.46 -12.99 -30.92
C TRP A 596 8.15 -13.40 -30.28
N ILE A 597 7.66 -12.61 -29.35
CA ILE A 597 6.37 -12.77 -28.71
C ILE A 597 5.61 -11.46 -28.82
N VAL A 598 4.36 -11.54 -29.29
CA VAL A 598 3.45 -10.37 -29.43
C VAL A 598 2.22 -10.61 -28.59
N ASN A 599 1.78 -9.57 -27.89
CA ASN A 599 0.52 -9.52 -27.20
C ASN A 599 -0.27 -8.34 -27.76
N LEU A 600 -1.42 -8.62 -28.35
CA LEU A 600 -2.38 -7.64 -28.88
C LEU A 600 -3.65 -7.70 -28.06
N GLY A 601 -4.16 -6.55 -27.66
CA GLY A 601 -5.39 -6.45 -26.89
C GLY A 601 -6.27 -5.31 -27.34
N MET A 602 -7.57 -5.51 -27.19
CA MET A 602 -8.59 -4.47 -27.34
C MET A 602 -9.54 -4.61 -26.15
N LYS A 603 -9.80 -3.50 -25.48
CA LYS A 603 -10.80 -3.41 -24.42
C LYS A 603 -11.81 -2.32 -24.76
N TYR A 604 -13.05 -2.59 -24.49
CA TYR A 604 -14.16 -1.63 -24.55
C TYR A 604 -14.67 -1.42 -23.14
N ASP A 605 -14.71 -0.18 -22.69
CA ASP A 605 -15.28 0.21 -21.41
C ASP A 605 -16.46 1.15 -21.62
N LYS A 606 -17.59 0.80 -21.03
CA LYS A 606 -18.74 1.69 -20.87
C LYS A 606 -18.75 2.20 -19.43
N VAL A 607 -18.58 3.50 -19.27
CA VAL A 607 -18.51 4.20 -17.99
C VAL A 607 -19.76 5.03 -17.79
N ASP A 608 -20.40 4.86 -16.64
CA ASP A 608 -21.52 5.66 -16.18
C ASP A 608 -21.28 6.03 -14.71
N ILE A 609 -21.13 7.33 -14.44
CA ILE A 609 -20.94 7.90 -13.10
C ILE A 609 -22.00 8.97 -12.91
N GLU A 610 -22.71 8.89 -11.80
CA GLU A 610 -23.67 9.87 -11.34
C GLU A 610 -23.28 10.34 -9.94
N VAL A 611 -23.19 11.66 -9.74
CA VAL A 611 -22.87 12.29 -8.45
C VAL A 611 -23.96 13.29 -8.13
N ASP A 612 -24.78 12.98 -7.13
CA ASP A 612 -25.74 13.91 -6.57
C ASP A 612 -25.14 14.59 -5.36
N TYR A 613 -25.23 15.91 -5.27
CA TYR A 613 -24.69 16.67 -4.17
C TYR A 613 -25.65 17.73 -3.63
N ASN A 614 -25.59 17.97 -2.32
CA ASN A 614 -26.30 19.01 -1.60
C ASN A 614 -25.33 19.63 -0.59
N VAL A 615 -24.76 20.79 -0.94
CA VAL A 615 -23.66 21.41 -0.22
C VAL A 615 -24.08 22.78 0.28
N ASN A 616 -24.02 22.97 1.60
CA ASN A 616 -24.50 24.17 2.28
C ASN A 616 -23.52 25.34 2.12
N ARG A 617 -22.21 25.08 2.22
CA ARG A 617 -21.17 26.07 1.96
C ARG A 617 -20.97 26.24 0.45
N GLY A 618 -21.51 27.29 -0.10
CA GLY A 618 -21.51 27.55 -1.55
C GLY A 618 -22.91 27.47 -2.16
N GLY A 619 -23.90 26.99 -1.38
CA GLY A 619 -25.34 27.05 -1.73
C GLY A 619 -25.70 26.26 -2.98
N SER A 620 -25.03 25.15 -3.27
CA SER A 620 -25.26 24.39 -4.49
C SER A 620 -25.81 23.00 -4.22
N LYS A 621 -26.98 22.76 -4.80
CA LYS A 621 -27.58 21.45 -4.96
C LYS A 621 -27.57 21.12 -6.45
N GLY A 622 -27.11 19.93 -6.80
CA GLY A 622 -27.03 19.53 -8.22
C GLY A 622 -26.69 18.07 -8.42
N ASN A 623 -26.58 17.75 -9.69
CA ASN A 623 -26.19 16.43 -10.19
C ASN A 623 -25.09 16.63 -11.22
N ASN A 624 -24.09 15.74 -11.20
CA ASN A 624 -23.06 15.68 -12.23
C ASN A 624 -22.98 14.26 -12.79
N THR A 625 -22.98 14.14 -14.12
CA THR A 625 -22.95 12.83 -14.80
C THR A 625 -21.79 12.75 -15.77
N ILE A 626 -21.09 11.61 -15.76
CA ILE A 626 -20.05 11.29 -16.74
C ILE A 626 -20.45 9.98 -17.43
N GLN A 627 -20.85 10.09 -18.69
CA GLN A 627 -21.16 8.95 -19.55
C GLN A 627 -20.20 8.89 -20.70
N LYS A 628 -19.39 7.83 -20.78
CA LYS A 628 -18.30 7.68 -21.74
C LYS A 628 -18.12 6.24 -22.19
N ASP A 629 -17.87 6.11 -23.49
CA ASP A 629 -17.43 4.87 -24.11
C ASP A 629 -15.97 4.98 -24.53
N TYR A 630 -15.17 3.99 -24.16
CA TYR A 630 -13.75 3.96 -24.45
C TYR A 630 -13.37 2.71 -25.26
N PHE A 631 -12.61 2.92 -26.34
CA PHE A 631 -11.91 1.87 -27.06
C PHE A 631 -10.43 1.96 -26.76
N LEU A 632 -9.86 0.91 -26.20
CA LEU A 632 -8.56 0.90 -25.55
C LEU A 632 -7.66 -0.19 -26.16
N PRO A 633 -6.98 0.12 -27.27
CA PRO A 633 -6.03 -0.80 -27.88
C PRO A 633 -4.76 -0.92 -27.04
N SER A 634 -4.15 -2.10 -27.06
CA SER A 634 -2.84 -2.37 -26.48
C SER A 634 -1.99 -3.26 -27.38
N LEU A 635 -0.71 -2.94 -27.47
CA LEU A 635 0.31 -3.74 -28.14
C LEU A 635 1.49 -3.90 -27.19
N ASN A 636 1.86 -5.13 -26.91
CA ASN A 636 3.09 -5.44 -26.21
C ASN A 636 3.90 -6.42 -27.06
N LEU A 637 5.15 -6.08 -27.31
CA LEU A 637 6.09 -6.85 -28.11
C LEU A 637 7.30 -7.18 -27.25
N LYS A 638 7.69 -8.44 -27.22
CA LYS A 638 8.92 -8.90 -26.60
C LYS A 638 9.83 -9.55 -27.64
N TYR A 639 11.09 -9.12 -27.66
CA TYR A 639 12.14 -9.70 -28.49
C TYR A 639 13.28 -10.20 -27.59
N ASN A 640 13.50 -11.51 -27.57
CA ASN A 640 14.62 -12.14 -26.88
C ASN A 640 15.83 -12.13 -27.83
N LEU A 641 16.80 -11.23 -27.58
CA LEU A 641 18.05 -11.21 -28.34
C LEU A 641 18.87 -12.50 -28.09
N ASN A 642 18.82 -12.99 -26.86
CA ASN A 642 19.34 -14.26 -26.39
C ASN A 642 18.73 -14.57 -25.01
N ASP A 643 19.11 -15.67 -24.36
CA ASP A 643 18.58 -16.13 -23.08
C ASP A 643 18.76 -15.12 -21.93
N LYS A 644 19.69 -14.17 -22.07
CA LYS A 644 20.03 -13.17 -21.05
C LYS A 644 19.53 -11.77 -21.38
N ASN A 645 19.21 -11.49 -22.64
CA ASN A 645 18.85 -10.15 -23.10
C ASN A 645 17.49 -10.15 -23.76
N SER A 646 16.62 -9.25 -23.34
CA SER A 646 15.32 -9.02 -23.98
C SER A 646 15.01 -7.55 -24.15
N LEU A 647 14.31 -7.22 -25.23
CA LEU A 647 13.70 -5.92 -25.50
C LEU A 647 12.18 -6.07 -25.41
N ARG A 648 11.52 -5.08 -24.80
CA ARG A 648 10.04 -4.97 -24.76
C ARG A 648 9.62 -3.60 -25.27
N LEU A 649 8.62 -3.61 -26.11
CA LEU A 649 7.90 -2.40 -26.57
C LEU A 649 6.46 -2.52 -26.14
N GLY A 650 5.93 -1.50 -25.46
CA GLY A 650 4.53 -1.39 -25.08
C GLY A 650 3.92 -0.12 -25.67
N ALA A 651 2.75 -0.22 -26.28
CA ALA A 651 1.98 0.92 -26.73
C ALA A 651 0.51 0.71 -26.34
N SER A 652 -0.15 1.75 -25.79
CA SER A 652 -1.53 1.59 -25.31
C SER A 652 -2.26 2.93 -25.19
N LYS A 653 -3.58 2.85 -25.21
CA LYS A 653 -4.48 3.91 -24.81
C LYS A 653 -5.18 3.52 -23.51
N THR A 654 -5.24 4.47 -22.55
CA THR A 654 -5.95 4.36 -21.28
C THR A 654 -6.65 5.68 -20.97
N TYR A 655 -7.38 5.76 -19.86
CA TYR A 655 -8.02 6.99 -19.41
C TYR A 655 -7.88 7.19 -17.91
N THR A 656 -8.29 8.35 -17.40
CA THR A 656 -8.46 8.62 -15.97
C THR A 656 -9.73 9.42 -15.76
N LEU A 657 -10.54 8.95 -14.81
CA LEU A 657 -11.80 9.59 -14.43
C LEU A 657 -11.55 10.59 -13.29
N PRO A 658 -12.24 11.74 -13.27
CA PRO A 658 -12.31 12.56 -12.08
C PRO A 658 -12.96 11.78 -10.93
N GLN A 659 -12.59 12.12 -9.71
CA GLN A 659 -13.14 11.49 -8.52
C GLN A 659 -14.43 12.18 -8.09
N ALA A 660 -15.22 11.51 -7.27
CA ALA A 660 -16.48 12.03 -6.75
C ALA A 660 -16.33 13.38 -6.04
N LYS A 661 -15.37 13.48 -5.13
CA LYS A 661 -15.09 14.74 -4.42
C LYS A 661 -14.58 15.83 -5.36
N GLU A 662 -13.80 15.47 -6.38
CA GLU A 662 -13.26 16.45 -7.33
C GLU A 662 -14.36 17.12 -8.18
N ILE A 663 -15.45 16.40 -8.44
CA ILE A 663 -16.61 16.89 -9.21
C ILE A 663 -17.80 17.29 -8.34
N SER A 664 -17.71 17.19 -7.01
CA SER A 664 -18.63 17.74 -6.05
C SER A 664 -18.07 19.08 -5.52
N PRO A 665 -18.85 20.17 -5.44
CA PRO A 665 -18.38 21.46 -4.93
C PRO A 665 -18.20 21.48 -3.39
N TYR A 666 -18.13 20.33 -2.77
CA TYR A 666 -17.89 20.18 -1.32
C TYR A 666 -16.57 20.84 -0.92
N ARG A 667 -16.61 21.59 0.21
CA ARG A 667 -15.44 22.29 0.76
C ARG A 667 -14.95 21.63 2.03
N TYR A 668 -13.71 21.16 2.00
CA TYR A 668 -13.02 20.61 3.16
C TYR A 668 -12.07 21.62 3.79
N VAL A 669 -12.13 21.75 5.13
CA VAL A 669 -11.27 22.69 5.90
C VAL A 669 -10.03 21.95 6.39
N GLY A 670 -8.91 22.20 5.75
CA GLY A 670 -7.61 21.66 6.13
C GLY A 670 -6.89 22.51 7.19
N VAL A 671 -5.73 22.02 7.67
CA VAL A 671 -4.87 22.76 8.61
C VAL A 671 -4.21 23.95 7.93
N ASN A 672 -3.63 23.70 6.75
CA ASN A 672 -2.90 24.70 5.97
C ASN A 672 -3.78 25.31 4.88
N PHE A 673 -4.44 24.46 4.12
CA PHE A 673 -5.25 24.85 2.98
C PHE A 673 -6.62 24.21 3.04
N ASN A 674 -7.64 24.97 2.66
CA ASN A 674 -8.95 24.42 2.38
C ASN A 674 -8.94 23.81 0.98
N SER A 675 -9.75 22.79 0.70
CA SER A 675 -9.94 22.24 -0.64
C SER A 675 -11.40 22.28 -1.08
N GLN A 676 -11.65 22.40 -2.38
CA GLN A 676 -13.00 22.44 -2.94
C GLN A 676 -12.98 21.77 -4.32
N GLY A 677 -13.97 20.92 -4.61
CA GLY A 677 -14.11 20.29 -5.91
C GLY A 677 -14.59 21.24 -7.00
N ASN A 678 -14.45 20.80 -8.26
CA ASN A 678 -14.84 21.52 -9.48
C ASN A 678 -15.75 20.62 -10.34
N PRO A 679 -17.06 20.86 -10.39
CA PRO A 679 -18.01 20.05 -11.17
C PRO A 679 -17.75 20.03 -12.69
N ASN A 680 -16.92 20.92 -13.21
CA ASN A 680 -16.66 21.07 -14.66
C ASN A 680 -15.52 20.19 -15.17
N LEU A 681 -14.93 19.34 -14.33
CA LEU A 681 -13.81 18.48 -14.72
C LEU A 681 -14.19 17.47 -15.81
N LYS A 682 -13.27 17.27 -16.73
CA LYS A 682 -13.39 16.30 -17.82
C LYS A 682 -12.41 15.15 -17.61
N PRO A 683 -12.77 13.90 -17.95
CA PRO A 683 -11.84 12.78 -17.97
C PRO A 683 -10.61 13.05 -18.83
N SER A 684 -9.48 12.44 -18.43
CA SER A 684 -8.22 12.51 -19.17
C SER A 684 -8.05 11.26 -20.06
N ASP A 685 -7.56 11.43 -21.29
CA ASP A 685 -7.11 10.31 -22.16
C ASP A 685 -5.58 10.21 -22.13
N HIS A 686 -5.06 8.98 -22.07
CA HIS A 686 -3.62 8.72 -22.06
C HIS A 686 -3.19 7.88 -23.25
N TYR A 687 -2.09 8.27 -23.89
CA TYR A 687 -1.40 7.50 -24.91
C TYR A 687 -0.01 7.18 -24.38
N ASN A 688 0.28 5.89 -24.21
CA ASN A 688 1.48 5.40 -23.55
C ASN A 688 2.38 4.68 -24.55
N LEU A 689 3.69 4.93 -24.45
CA LEU A 689 4.73 4.22 -25.20
C LEU A 689 5.89 3.91 -24.25
N ASP A 690 6.27 2.65 -24.16
CA ASP A 690 7.34 2.15 -23.30
C ASP A 690 8.32 1.30 -24.11
N LEU A 691 9.61 1.53 -23.93
CA LEU A 691 10.68 0.68 -24.46
C LEU A 691 11.59 0.25 -23.31
N LYS A 692 11.70 -1.06 -23.10
CA LYS A 692 12.48 -1.62 -21.99
C LYS A 692 13.50 -2.62 -22.52
N TRP A 693 14.75 -2.48 -22.11
CA TRP A 693 15.81 -3.47 -22.28
C TRP A 693 16.15 -4.09 -20.92
N ASP A 694 16.16 -5.42 -20.87
CA ASP A 694 16.58 -6.19 -19.69
C ASP A 694 17.78 -7.06 -20.05
N PHE A 695 18.81 -7.04 -19.20
CA PHE A 695 19.94 -7.92 -19.20
C PHE A 695 20.02 -8.68 -17.88
N ASN A 696 19.85 -9.98 -17.92
CA ASN A 696 19.92 -10.90 -16.78
C ASN A 696 21.22 -11.74 -16.87
N PRO A 697 22.34 -11.27 -16.29
CA PRO A 697 23.60 -12.02 -16.30
C PRO A 697 23.46 -13.40 -15.67
N THR A 698 22.69 -13.46 -14.57
CA THR A 698 22.29 -14.67 -13.84
C THR A 698 20.80 -14.58 -13.47
N SER A 699 20.23 -15.63 -12.92
CA SER A 699 18.83 -15.66 -12.43
C SER A 699 18.56 -14.71 -11.26
N THR A 700 19.60 -14.20 -10.60
CA THR A 700 19.51 -13.32 -9.42
C THR A 700 20.00 -11.91 -9.68
N GLU A 701 20.42 -11.61 -10.90
CA GLU A 701 20.97 -10.32 -11.30
C GLU A 701 20.19 -9.74 -12.47
N LEU A 702 20.03 -8.42 -12.46
CA LEU A 702 19.30 -7.68 -13.47
C LEU A 702 19.97 -6.33 -13.72
N ILE A 703 20.11 -5.96 -14.99
CA ILE A 703 20.33 -4.59 -15.42
C ILE A 703 19.20 -4.27 -16.39
N SER A 704 18.43 -3.26 -16.07
CA SER A 704 17.26 -2.84 -16.86
C SER A 704 17.35 -1.36 -17.19
N LEU A 705 17.00 -1.02 -18.42
CA LEU A 705 16.86 0.36 -18.89
C LEU A 705 15.48 0.49 -19.54
N THR A 706 14.69 1.44 -19.07
CA THR A 706 13.37 1.73 -19.63
C THR A 706 13.31 3.19 -20.07
N ALA A 707 12.89 3.43 -21.30
CA ALA A 707 12.49 4.75 -21.79
C ALA A 707 10.98 4.75 -21.94
N PHE A 708 10.31 5.84 -21.53
CA PHE A 708 8.87 5.97 -21.65
C PHE A 708 8.45 7.34 -22.15
N TYR A 709 7.31 7.36 -22.81
CA TYR A 709 6.64 8.57 -23.27
C TYR A 709 5.14 8.45 -23.06
N LYS A 710 4.52 9.49 -22.50
CA LYS A 710 3.08 9.58 -22.29
C LYS A 710 2.56 10.92 -22.80
N LEU A 711 1.49 10.88 -23.55
CA LEU A 711 0.69 12.05 -23.92
C LEU A 711 -0.65 11.98 -23.19
N ILE A 712 -0.94 13.01 -22.40
CA ILE A 712 -2.17 13.13 -21.61
C ILE A 712 -3.01 14.24 -22.22
N LYS A 713 -4.22 13.94 -22.62
CA LYS A 713 -5.22 14.97 -23.02
C LYS A 713 -6.06 15.34 -21.81
N ASN A 714 -6.41 16.61 -21.66
CA ASN A 714 -7.16 17.18 -20.54
C ASN A 714 -6.55 16.78 -19.18
N PRO A 715 -5.25 17.01 -18.92
CA PRO A 715 -4.64 16.63 -17.63
C PRO A 715 -5.32 17.39 -16.49
N ILE A 716 -5.70 16.66 -15.44
CA ILE A 716 -6.25 17.22 -14.20
C ILE A 716 -5.11 17.43 -13.21
N SER A 717 -5.05 18.59 -12.58
CA SER A 717 -4.09 18.89 -11.52
C SER A 717 -4.75 19.68 -10.40
N ARG A 718 -4.13 19.63 -9.24
CA ARG A 718 -4.49 20.48 -8.11
C ARG A 718 -3.90 21.87 -8.34
N ILE A 719 -4.72 22.87 -8.15
CA ILE A 719 -4.35 24.28 -8.30
C ILE A 719 -4.69 25.05 -7.01
N GLU A 720 -4.03 26.17 -6.81
CA GLU A 720 -4.45 27.16 -5.82
C GLU A 720 -5.25 28.27 -6.47
N VAL A 721 -6.47 28.47 -5.98
CA VAL A 721 -7.39 29.48 -6.47
C VAL A 721 -7.23 30.78 -5.69
N ALA A 722 -7.07 31.91 -6.36
CA ALA A 722 -6.99 33.23 -5.73
C ALA A 722 -8.32 33.60 -5.09
N SER A 723 -8.34 33.66 -3.76
CA SER A 723 -9.45 34.11 -2.94
C SER A 723 -8.94 34.77 -1.68
N ALA A 724 -9.79 35.45 -0.92
CA ALA A 724 -9.40 36.13 0.32
C ALA A 724 -8.73 35.19 1.36
N GLY A 725 -8.96 33.88 1.29
CA GLY A 725 -8.37 32.89 2.19
C GLY A 725 -7.55 31.79 1.49
N GLY A 726 -7.37 31.86 0.17
CA GLY A 726 -6.74 30.81 -0.66
C GLY A 726 -7.35 29.42 -0.43
N TYR A 727 -7.70 28.72 -1.46
CA TYR A 727 -8.08 27.30 -1.36
C TYR A 727 -7.55 26.51 -2.54
N LEU A 728 -7.36 25.22 -2.32
CA LEU A 728 -6.96 24.30 -3.36
C LEU A 728 -8.20 23.80 -4.10
N SER A 729 -8.09 23.67 -5.43
CA SER A 729 -9.13 23.10 -6.26
C SER A 729 -8.51 22.22 -7.34
N TYR A 730 -9.32 21.72 -8.25
CA TYR A 730 -8.91 20.85 -9.34
C TYR A 730 -9.31 21.45 -10.67
N GLU A 731 -8.44 21.34 -11.67
CA GLU A 731 -8.70 21.90 -13.00
C GLU A 731 -8.10 21.00 -14.09
N ASN A 732 -8.74 20.98 -15.27
CA ASN A 732 -8.07 20.49 -16.47
C ASN A 732 -7.12 21.61 -16.94
N ILE A 733 -5.86 21.54 -16.48
CA ILE A 733 -4.88 22.65 -16.56
C ILE A 733 -4.36 22.96 -17.96
N ALA A 734 -4.56 22.06 -18.92
CA ALA A 734 -4.11 22.20 -20.30
C ALA A 734 -4.91 21.28 -21.22
N ASP A 735 -4.88 21.54 -22.54
CA ASP A 735 -5.42 20.64 -23.55
C ASP A 735 -4.63 19.33 -23.60
N LYS A 736 -3.31 19.42 -23.40
CA LYS A 736 -2.40 18.27 -23.41
C LYS A 736 -1.17 18.50 -22.53
N ALA A 737 -0.69 17.42 -21.96
CA ALA A 737 0.60 17.35 -21.29
C ALA A 737 1.43 16.17 -21.81
N THR A 738 2.75 16.31 -21.75
CA THR A 738 3.70 15.26 -22.09
C THR A 738 4.48 14.89 -20.85
N VAL A 739 4.65 13.58 -20.64
CA VAL A 739 5.54 13.01 -19.64
C VAL A 739 6.49 12.06 -20.34
N ALA A 740 7.78 12.26 -20.17
CA ALA A 740 8.82 11.40 -20.75
C ALA A 740 9.92 11.15 -19.74
N GLY A 741 10.62 10.04 -19.86
CA GLY A 741 11.71 9.77 -18.94
C GLY A 741 12.45 8.47 -19.20
N VAL A 742 13.45 8.26 -18.34
CA VAL A 742 14.30 7.08 -18.36
C VAL A 742 14.37 6.51 -16.95
N GLU A 743 14.24 5.19 -16.85
CA GLU A 743 14.38 4.44 -15.61
C GLU A 743 15.51 3.43 -15.75
N VAL A 744 16.35 3.32 -14.72
CA VAL A 744 17.45 2.34 -14.62
C VAL A 744 17.21 1.50 -13.39
N GLU A 745 17.35 0.17 -13.51
CA GLU A 745 17.36 -0.76 -12.39
C GLU A 745 18.59 -1.65 -12.50
N ILE A 746 19.35 -1.75 -11.41
CA ILE A 746 20.52 -2.62 -11.32
C ILE A 746 20.39 -3.44 -10.04
N ARG A 747 20.46 -4.76 -10.19
CA ARG A 747 20.60 -5.74 -9.11
C ARG A 747 21.85 -6.56 -9.38
N LYS A 748 22.86 -6.44 -8.52
CA LYS A 748 24.17 -7.07 -8.75
C LYS A 748 24.68 -7.69 -7.46
N ASN A 749 25.19 -8.93 -7.57
CA ASN A 749 25.97 -9.55 -6.52
C ASN A 749 27.43 -9.13 -6.69
N LEU A 750 27.96 -8.35 -5.76
CA LEU A 750 29.35 -7.88 -5.78
C LEU A 750 30.30 -9.02 -5.48
N PHE A 751 29.92 -9.90 -4.55
CA PHE A 751 30.57 -11.20 -4.37
C PHE A 751 29.61 -12.22 -3.74
N VAL A 752 29.85 -13.49 -4.03
CA VAL A 752 29.23 -14.66 -3.40
C VAL A 752 30.35 -15.63 -3.08
N ARG A 753 30.59 -15.90 -1.80
CA ARG A 753 31.67 -16.78 -1.33
C ARG A 753 31.11 -17.85 -0.40
N PRO A 754 31.45 -19.13 -0.62
CA PRO A 754 31.10 -20.18 0.35
C PRO A 754 31.91 -19.95 1.64
N VAL A 755 31.30 -20.26 2.78
CA VAL A 755 31.98 -20.23 4.08
C VAL A 755 32.60 -21.59 4.34
N SER A 756 33.91 -21.64 4.52
CA SER A 756 34.66 -22.86 4.81
C SER A 756 34.16 -23.56 6.08
N ASN A 757 34.13 -24.88 6.09
CA ASN A 757 33.74 -25.75 7.22
C ASN A 757 32.29 -25.63 7.69
N ALA A 758 31.37 -25.13 6.85
CA ALA A 758 29.95 -25.14 7.16
C ALA A 758 29.18 -25.71 5.99
N ALA A 759 28.45 -26.81 6.20
CA ALA A 759 27.44 -27.25 5.25
C ALA A 759 26.47 -26.08 5.03
N HIS A 760 26.37 -25.58 3.78
CA HIS A 760 25.52 -24.46 3.38
C HIS A 760 25.90 -23.08 3.94
N GLY A 761 27.18 -22.81 4.19
CA GLY A 761 27.67 -21.48 4.55
C GLY A 761 27.82 -20.55 3.33
N MET A 762 27.32 -19.33 3.41
CA MET A 762 27.42 -18.33 2.33
C MET A 762 27.73 -16.95 2.91
N ASN A 763 28.61 -16.22 2.22
CA ASN A 763 28.88 -14.81 2.45
C ASN A 763 28.64 -14.07 1.13
N LYS A 764 27.60 -13.22 1.11
CA LYS A 764 27.13 -12.53 -0.10
C LYS A 764 27.00 -11.05 0.17
N LEU A 765 27.52 -10.23 -0.74
CA LEU A 765 27.25 -8.78 -0.77
C LEU A 765 26.52 -8.47 -2.07
N SER A 766 25.35 -7.84 -1.94
CA SER A 766 24.49 -7.46 -3.07
C SER A 766 24.23 -5.98 -3.07
N LEU A 767 24.15 -5.41 -4.26
CA LEU A 767 23.86 -4.02 -4.54
C LEU A 767 22.56 -3.93 -5.32
N GLY A 768 21.64 -3.07 -4.88
CA GLY A 768 20.47 -2.62 -5.61
C GLY A 768 20.57 -1.12 -5.92
N LEU A 769 20.25 -0.73 -7.13
CA LEU A 769 20.17 0.67 -7.55
C LEU A 769 18.97 0.83 -8.48
N ASN A 770 18.09 1.76 -8.13
CA ASN A 770 17.00 2.21 -8.97
C ASN A 770 17.14 3.72 -9.17
N GLY A 771 17.15 4.19 -10.40
CA GLY A 771 17.20 5.59 -10.73
C GLY A 771 16.16 5.96 -11.78
N SER A 772 15.62 7.15 -11.73
CA SER A 772 14.76 7.68 -12.78
C SER A 772 14.99 9.16 -13.00
N TYR A 773 14.90 9.55 -14.27
CA TYR A 773 14.78 10.94 -14.72
C TYR A 773 13.42 11.12 -15.38
N ILE A 774 12.66 12.11 -14.93
CA ILE A 774 11.30 12.40 -15.39
C ILE A 774 11.24 13.84 -15.89
N TYR A 775 10.83 14.01 -17.12
CA TYR A 775 10.56 15.29 -17.76
C TYR A 775 9.06 15.41 -18.02
N THR A 776 8.49 16.55 -17.64
CA THR A 776 7.09 16.88 -17.94
C THR A 776 7.02 18.22 -18.65
N ASN A 777 6.03 18.37 -19.53
CA ASN A 777 5.78 19.62 -20.25
C ASN A 777 4.28 19.78 -20.50
N ALA A 778 3.71 20.90 -20.05
CA ALA A 778 2.34 21.27 -20.33
C ALA A 778 2.25 22.80 -20.52
N LYS A 779 1.49 23.23 -21.51
CA LYS A 779 1.15 24.65 -21.65
C LYS A 779 -0.09 24.93 -20.80
N MET A 780 0.08 25.60 -19.68
CA MET A 780 -0.95 25.83 -18.68
C MET A 780 -1.43 27.30 -18.72
N PRO A 781 -2.56 27.62 -19.38
CA PRO A 781 -3.02 29.02 -19.55
C PRO A 781 -3.35 29.74 -18.24
N LEU A 782 -3.80 28.97 -17.20
CA LEU A 782 -4.20 29.51 -15.89
C LEU A 782 -3.03 29.66 -14.92
N ALA A 783 -1.89 29.00 -15.17
CA ALA A 783 -0.76 29.06 -14.28
C ALA A 783 -0.08 30.45 -14.34
N THR A 784 0.26 30.98 -13.15
CA THR A 784 1.02 32.24 -13.04
C THR A 784 2.46 32.02 -13.48
N VAL A 785 3.11 31.00 -12.88
CA VAL A 785 4.47 30.54 -13.21
C VAL A 785 4.49 29.04 -12.98
N THR A 786 5.04 28.32 -13.94
CA THR A 786 5.32 26.89 -13.75
C THR A 786 6.81 26.66 -13.89
N THR A 787 7.40 25.94 -12.96
CA THR A 787 8.82 25.61 -12.97
C THR A 787 9.12 24.66 -14.14
N GLY A 788 9.49 25.22 -15.30
CA GLY A 788 9.78 24.45 -16.51
C GLY A 788 8.56 23.72 -17.08
N SER A 789 7.35 24.25 -16.93
CA SER A 789 6.08 23.61 -17.34
C SER A 789 5.86 22.22 -16.74
N GLN A 790 6.35 22.00 -15.53
CA GLN A 790 6.24 20.72 -14.84
C GLN A 790 4.83 20.46 -14.34
N LEU A 791 4.46 19.18 -14.29
CA LEU A 791 3.23 18.72 -13.64
C LEU A 791 3.41 18.62 -12.13
N GLU A 792 2.30 18.75 -11.39
CA GLU A 792 2.22 18.49 -9.95
C GLU A 792 2.81 17.11 -9.61
N GLY A 793 3.64 17.03 -8.57
CA GLY A 793 4.21 15.79 -8.04
C GLY A 793 5.33 15.16 -8.86
N ALA A 794 5.64 15.71 -10.04
CA ALA A 794 6.68 15.20 -10.93
C ALA A 794 8.08 15.57 -10.42
N ALA A 795 8.69 14.70 -9.61
CA ALA A 795 10.09 14.85 -9.20
C ALA A 795 11.01 14.50 -10.37
N PRO A 796 11.86 15.42 -10.88
CA PRO A 796 12.79 15.14 -11.97
C PRO A 796 13.74 13.99 -11.70
N TRP A 797 14.23 13.85 -10.47
CA TRP A 797 15.17 12.79 -10.08
C TRP A 797 14.65 12.00 -8.90
N ILE A 798 14.64 10.66 -9.04
CA ILE A 798 14.36 9.72 -7.96
C ILE A 798 15.47 8.68 -7.98
N VAL A 799 16.13 8.45 -6.84
CA VAL A 799 17.22 7.47 -6.72
C VAL A 799 17.03 6.65 -5.46
N ASN A 800 17.00 5.34 -5.60
CA ASN A 800 17.04 4.36 -4.51
C ASN A 800 18.31 3.53 -4.62
N PHE A 801 19.03 3.41 -3.54
CA PHE A 801 20.24 2.59 -3.43
C PHE A 801 20.14 1.70 -2.21
N ASP A 802 20.47 0.42 -2.34
CA ASP A 802 20.62 -0.49 -1.20
C ASP A 802 21.89 -1.35 -1.32
N LEU A 803 22.52 -1.55 -0.19
CA LEU A 803 23.68 -2.43 -0.04
C LEU A 803 23.36 -3.46 1.03
N SER A 804 23.27 -4.74 0.65
CA SER A 804 22.89 -5.82 1.55
C SER A 804 24.02 -6.83 1.68
N HIS A 805 24.46 -7.06 2.92
CA HIS A 805 25.41 -8.10 3.29
C HIS A 805 24.65 -9.26 3.93
N ASN A 806 24.71 -10.43 3.33
CA ASN A 806 24.07 -11.64 3.84
C ASN A 806 25.15 -12.68 4.20
N PHE A 807 25.18 -13.06 5.48
CA PHE A 807 26.07 -14.10 6.01
C PHE A 807 25.21 -15.25 6.55
N THR A 808 25.35 -16.45 5.97
CA THR A 808 24.63 -17.64 6.39
C THR A 808 25.61 -18.72 6.82
N LYS A 809 25.36 -19.39 7.94
CA LYS A 809 26.14 -20.53 8.43
C LYS A 809 25.20 -21.54 9.11
N GLY A 810 24.93 -22.66 8.43
CA GLY A 810 23.94 -23.63 8.88
C GLY A 810 22.54 -23.03 8.91
N GLU A 811 21.86 -23.13 10.04
CA GLU A 811 20.53 -22.54 10.26
C GLU A 811 20.53 -21.04 10.63
N ARG A 812 21.71 -20.47 10.87
CA ARG A 812 21.87 -19.06 11.27
C ARG A 812 22.12 -18.20 10.03
N SER A 813 21.44 -17.06 10.00
CA SER A 813 21.73 -16.04 8.97
C SER A 813 21.71 -14.64 9.59
N PHE A 814 22.56 -13.77 9.05
CA PHE A 814 22.65 -12.37 9.40
C PHE A 814 22.59 -11.56 8.11
N VAL A 815 21.57 -10.71 8.00
CA VAL A 815 21.39 -9.84 6.85
C VAL A 815 21.43 -8.40 7.35
N ASN A 816 22.41 -7.62 6.87
CA ASN A 816 22.54 -6.21 7.17
C ASN A 816 22.36 -5.40 5.89
N THR A 817 21.44 -4.47 5.89
CA THR A 817 21.11 -3.66 4.71
C THR A 817 21.18 -2.17 5.05
N LEU A 818 21.88 -1.41 4.24
CA LEU A 818 21.84 0.03 4.20
C LEU A 818 20.98 0.46 3.03
N VAL A 819 20.01 1.34 3.27
CA VAL A 819 19.07 1.83 2.25
C VAL A 819 19.14 3.35 2.19
N LEU A 820 19.38 3.89 1.02
CA LEU A 820 19.40 5.33 0.75
C LEU A 820 18.32 5.65 -0.28
N ASN A 821 17.53 6.68 -0.02
CA ASN A 821 16.51 7.17 -0.92
C ASN A 821 16.66 8.68 -1.11
N TYR A 822 16.65 9.14 -2.36
CA TYR A 822 16.65 10.54 -2.73
C TYR A 822 15.51 10.85 -3.70
N VAL A 823 14.77 11.91 -3.41
CA VAL A 823 13.75 12.50 -4.28
C VAL A 823 14.09 13.99 -4.43
N SER A 824 14.15 14.50 -5.66
CA SER A 824 14.43 15.91 -5.92
C SER A 824 13.22 16.82 -5.63
N ASP A 825 13.43 18.13 -5.66
CA ASP A 825 12.36 19.13 -5.60
C ASP A 825 11.28 18.85 -6.65
N LYS A 826 10.01 19.10 -6.27
CA LYS A 826 8.84 18.94 -7.13
C LYS A 826 7.77 19.97 -6.82
N ILE A 827 6.89 20.21 -7.76
CA ILE A 827 5.71 21.07 -7.55
C ILE A 827 4.73 20.33 -6.62
N TYR A 828 4.37 20.93 -5.51
CA TYR A 828 3.34 20.49 -4.60
C TYR A 828 1.94 20.88 -5.09
N THR A 829 1.79 22.13 -5.54
CA THR A 829 0.55 22.69 -6.10
C THR A 829 0.91 23.78 -7.10
N ILE A 830 0.20 23.81 -8.23
CA ILE A 830 0.38 24.82 -9.27
C ILE A 830 -0.25 26.12 -8.80
N GLY A 831 0.51 27.20 -8.85
CA GLY A 831 0.04 28.55 -8.56
C GLY A 831 -0.74 29.12 -9.75
N THR A 832 -1.92 29.70 -9.48
CA THR A 832 -2.74 30.38 -10.48
C THR A 832 -3.10 31.79 -10.06
N GLN A 833 -3.46 32.65 -11.01
CA GLN A 833 -4.03 33.96 -10.75
C GLN A 833 -3.19 34.85 -9.80
N GLY A 834 -1.87 34.82 -9.93
CA GLY A 834 -0.94 35.62 -9.12
C GLY A 834 -0.20 34.85 -8.05
N TYR A 835 -0.66 33.64 -7.65
CA TYR A 835 0.12 32.76 -6.79
C TYR A 835 1.28 32.13 -7.58
N GLN A 836 2.45 32.05 -6.93
CA GLN A 836 3.59 31.27 -7.41
C GLN A 836 3.42 29.80 -7.02
N ASP A 837 4.06 28.89 -7.77
CA ASP A 837 4.03 27.46 -7.47
C ASP A 837 4.51 27.16 -6.05
N MET A 838 3.81 26.26 -5.35
CA MET A 838 4.31 25.66 -4.11
C MET A 838 5.28 24.55 -4.47
N MET A 839 6.47 24.57 -3.87
CA MET A 839 7.54 23.61 -4.10
C MET A 839 7.79 22.78 -2.84
N GLU A 840 7.69 21.46 -2.97
CA GLU A 840 8.22 20.53 -1.98
C GLU A 840 9.71 20.32 -2.24
N GLN A 841 10.54 20.53 -1.23
CA GLN A 841 11.99 20.41 -1.34
C GLN A 841 12.43 18.95 -1.35
N GLY A 842 13.48 18.67 -2.10
CA GLY A 842 14.05 17.34 -2.21
C GLY A 842 14.56 16.81 -0.87
N VAL A 843 14.43 15.51 -0.67
CA VAL A 843 14.75 14.83 0.58
C VAL A 843 15.66 13.64 0.32
N LEU A 844 16.73 13.55 1.16
CA LEU A 844 17.61 12.39 1.23
C LEU A 844 17.38 11.67 2.56
N THR A 845 17.07 10.39 2.52
CA THR A 845 16.90 9.55 3.71
C THR A 845 17.88 8.38 3.71
N LEU A 846 18.25 7.92 4.90
CA LEU A 846 19.14 6.80 5.14
C LEU A 846 18.54 5.90 6.21
N ASP A 847 18.42 4.60 5.90
CA ASP A 847 17.92 3.58 6.80
C ASP A 847 18.96 2.46 6.95
N PHE A 848 19.03 1.86 8.15
CA PHE A 848 19.81 0.66 8.43
C PHE A 848 18.91 -0.43 9.00
N VAL A 849 19.02 -1.64 8.44
CA VAL A 849 18.26 -2.80 8.87
C VAL A 849 19.19 -3.98 9.11
N SER A 850 19.03 -4.63 10.26
CA SER A 850 19.74 -5.86 10.59
C SER A 850 18.76 -6.96 10.98
N GLN A 851 18.83 -8.07 10.30
CA GLN A 851 18.03 -9.27 10.57
C GLN A 851 18.95 -10.41 10.97
N ALA A 852 18.65 -11.05 12.09
CA ALA A 852 19.42 -12.19 12.59
C ALA A 852 18.48 -13.39 12.81
N LYS A 853 18.58 -14.41 11.98
CA LYS A 853 17.97 -15.72 12.25
C LYS A 853 18.94 -16.51 13.12
N LEU A 854 18.57 -16.73 14.37
CA LEU A 854 19.42 -17.39 15.38
C LEU A 854 19.35 -18.92 15.30
N ASN A 855 18.17 -19.44 14.94
CA ASN A 855 17.91 -20.86 14.68
C ASN A 855 16.66 -20.99 13.79
N LYS A 856 16.17 -22.19 13.55
CA LYS A 856 15.00 -22.45 12.69
C LYS A 856 13.71 -21.79 13.20
N HIS A 857 13.63 -21.45 14.50
CA HIS A 857 12.42 -20.91 15.12
C HIS A 857 12.50 -19.43 15.47
N LEU A 858 13.68 -18.90 15.79
CA LEU A 858 13.84 -17.58 16.38
C LEU A 858 14.59 -16.62 15.46
N SER A 859 13.98 -15.49 15.19
CA SER A 859 14.57 -14.39 14.43
C SER A 859 14.48 -13.05 15.19
N LEU A 860 15.50 -12.21 15.05
CA LEU A 860 15.56 -10.84 15.56
C LEU A 860 15.63 -9.87 14.40
N ASN A 861 15.02 -8.72 14.55
CA ASN A 861 15.00 -7.67 13.53
C ASN A 861 15.22 -6.31 14.17
N LEU A 862 16.33 -5.64 13.84
CA LEU A 862 16.65 -4.28 14.25
C LEU A 862 16.46 -3.36 13.05
N LYS A 863 15.69 -2.30 13.21
CA LYS A 863 15.50 -1.26 12.19
C LYS A 863 15.86 0.11 12.79
N ALA A 864 16.72 0.86 12.12
CA ALA A 864 17.00 2.26 12.40
C ALA A 864 16.70 3.06 11.14
N ARG A 865 15.60 3.79 11.15
CA ARG A 865 15.08 4.52 9.98
C ARG A 865 15.22 6.02 10.14
N ASN A 866 15.36 6.69 9.00
CA ASN A 866 15.48 8.15 8.93
C ASN A 866 16.72 8.69 9.68
N LEU A 867 17.86 7.98 9.56
CA LEU A 867 19.09 8.30 10.30
C LEU A 867 19.64 9.71 10.04
N LEU A 868 19.39 10.28 8.85
CA LEU A 868 19.80 11.64 8.51
C LEU A 868 18.86 12.70 9.09
N ASN A 869 17.66 12.34 9.50
CA ASN A 869 16.62 13.22 10.04
C ASN A 869 16.49 14.55 9.27
N PRO A 870 16.26 14.50 7.93
CA PRO A 870 16.18 15.71 7.13
C PRO A 870 14.96 16.56 7.48
N SER A 871 15.03 17.84 7.16
CA SER A 871 13.88 18.75 7.22
C SER A 871 13.00 18.56 6.01
N TYR A 872 11.71 18.40 6.21
CA TYR A 872 10.68 18.36 5.17
C TYR A 872 10.14 19.78 4.99
N LYS A 873 10.28 20.34 3.79
CA LYS A 873 9.97 21.75 3.54
C LYS A 873 9.05 21.94 2.36
N LEU A 874 8.02 22.73 2.60
CA LEU A 874 7.18 23.32 1.55
C LEU A 874 7.53 24.81 1.44
N SER A 875 7.66 25.31 0.24
CA SER A 875 8.09 26.69 0.02
C SER A 875 7.48 27.29 -1.24
N ARG A 876 7.44 28.62 -1.30
CA ARG A 876 6.98 29.40 -2.45
C ARG A 876 7.88 30.61 -2.63
N LYS A 877 8.07 31.08 -3.87
CA LYS A 877 8.60 32.41 -4.10
C LYS A 877 7.54 33.45 -3.77
N ALA A 878 7.95 34.56 -3.16
CA ALA A 878 7.02 35.65 -2.84
C ALA A 878 6.41 36.25 -4.12
N ASN A 879 7.24 36.43 -5.15
CA ASN A 879 6.85 36.81 -6.52
C ASN A 879 7.90 36.22 -7.47
N GLU A 880 7.81 36.51 -8.78
CA GLU A 880 8.72 35.92 -9.80
C GLU A 880 10.22 36.16 -9.49
N ASN A 881 10.57 37.30 -8.93
CA ASN A 881 11.93 37.70 -8.55
C ASN A 881 12.14 37.71 -7.02
N GLY A 882 11.12 37.27 -6.25
CA GLY A 882 11.12 37.39 -4.79
C GLY A 882 11.89 36.29 -4.06
N GLU A 883 12.17 36.57 -2.78
CA GLU A 883 12.74 35.59 -1.88
C GLU A 883 11.80 34.41 -1.67
N LYS A 884 12.39 33.28 -1.33
CA LYS A 884 11.69 32.02 -1.06
C LYS A 884 11.11 32.05 0.36
N VAL A 885 9.78 31.98 0.45
CA VAL A 885 9.07 31.86 1.75
C VAL A 885 8.90 30.37 2.07
N ILE A 886 9.30 29.95 3.25
CA ILE A 886 9.03 28.60 3.75
C ILE A 886 7.59 28.57 4.30
N LEU A 887 6.74 27.76 3.69
CA LEU A 887 5.33 27.61 4.08
C LEU A 887 5.13 26.55 5.16
N ASN A 888 5.96 25.48 5.10
CA ASN A 888 5.97 24.45 6.11
C ASN A 888 7.41 23.92 6.28
N ASP A 889 7.82 23.63 7.51
CA ASP A 889 9.13 23.03 7.83
C ASP A 889 9.00 22.19 9.10
N TYR A 890 9.41 20.92 9.02
CA TYR A 890 9.42 20.02 10.16
C TYR A 890 10.38 18.83 9.96
N LYS A 891 10.68 18.13 11.06
CA LYS A 891 11.47 16.91 11.06
C LYS A 891 10.64 15.76 11.63
N LYS A 892 10.94 14.53 11.22
CA LYS A 892 10.20 13.32 11.65
C LYS A 892 10.86 12.53 12.78
N GLY A 893 12.08 12.89 13.17
CA GLY A 893 12.86 12.13 14.14
C GLY A 893 13.47 10.85 13.54
N ILE A 894 14.33 10.21 14.33
CA ILE A 894 14.92 8.90 14.02
C ILE A 894 14.08 7.82 14.69
N ASN A 895 13.69 6.80 13.93
CA ASN A 895 12.92 5.66 14.42
C ASN A 895 13.85 4.46 14.62
N ILE A 896 13.91 3.92 15.85
CA ILE A 896 14.67 2.71 16.18
C ILE A 896 13.69 1.67 16.71
N SER A 897 13.66 0.48 16.12
CA SER A 897 12.79 -0.60 16.56
C SER A 897 13.50 -1.95 16.61
N LEU A 898 13.13 -2.76 17.58
CA LEU A 898 13.58 -4.13 17.77
C LEU A 898 12.38 -5.07 17.74
N GLY A 899 12.45 -6.08 16.89
CA GLY A 899 11.44 -7.11 16.76
C GLY A 899 12.00 -8.50 17.03
N VAL A 900 11.14 -9.36 17.56
CA VAL A 900 11.38 -10.78 17.78
C VAL A 900 10.28 -11.54 17.07
N SER A 901 10.63 -12.56 16.29
CA SER A 901 9.66 -13.46 15.68
C SER A 901 10.01 -14.92 15.93
N CYS A 902 8.97 -15.71 16.20
CA CYS A 902 9.06 -17.16 16.38
C CYS A 902 8.20 -17.86 15.33
N THR A 903 8.75 -18.92 14.70
CA THR A 903 8.06 -19.71 13.67
C THR A 903 8.17 -21.21 14.01
N PHE A 904 7.08 -21.96 13.84
CA PHE A 904 6.98 -23.40 14.16
C PHE A 904 6.40 -24.20 12.99
#